data_f8c891b48b1c3c3c4a11f376ce1cb142
#
_entry.id   f8c891b48b1c3c3c4a11f376ce1cb142
#
_cell.length_a   1.000
_cell.length_b   1.000
_cell.length_c   1.000
_cell.angle_alpha   90.00
_cell.angle_beta   90.00
_cell.angle_gamma   90.00
#
_symmetry.space_group_name_H-M   'P 1'
#
loop_
_entity.id
_entity.type
_entity.pdbx_description
1 polymer ?
#
loop_
_entity_poly.entity_id
_entity_poly.type
_entity_poly.pdbx_seq_one_letter_code
_entity_poly.pdbx_strand_id
1 'polypeptide(L)'
;IHGGECGAVARALHHEAKVKSLPAVEKNVFFTTIERKSMSKKTFFKRIALTAIAALGFGMLSVVPSSAATVGNTLSIDAATDAVTVGESATAVLTNSFFANTAKDSVTLRAVLTSGAAGNAGSIRMGVSESSTSSESVLPIYQAIAAAGSDGAMANISVRTGGTSKISVSTKTADASSAERPDSFTIAVGTPSLSVRTKVSVTNYAPQKAGTYVWTFFMEETNSSGVLVNSSAIATWTVTVTTRSTLPTGASTFTLRQGSGTAVGDFTTDSQTVGATTTKTTAKFTLWTDLNNTAGVDDADNAADSVTVVATGNAYVCTSSTYCEDRAVTLAAGSSAVATYIFSTGTAGTASVVVTALTAGLSSTKSLTFYGDGSKIAIGTSIYKIARAGGYTTSSMFTVTLKDSGDRAVPGKTLDVESSDATVVASGSCVDTYLGVTDGTYACSVTTDSRSTSGQAATLTITYTDALLNDYSVDYAVTTGGSVKTVVLTTNKATYEPGEVMVVTATAKDSSGNPVYDGASGPTLSANKSLGATLTMNSYNGGVSTSQTRSSTTGLVTTAQTLFAPAVSGKFTINGVDGDALPISVSATVSDDAATAAASAATDAANEAIDAANAATDAANLAAEAADAATVAAEEARDAADAATAAVEDLATQVATLMAALKAQITTLANTVAKIAKKVKA
;
A
#
# COMPACT_ATOMS: atom_id res chain seq x y z
N ILE A 1 17.40 35.40 -52.59
CA ILE A 1 18.86 35.43 -52.84
C ILE A 1 19.47 34.47 -51.82
N HIS A 2 19.94 33.34 -52.41
CA HIS A 2 20.85 32.33 -51.87
C HIS A 2 20.45 31.68 -50.55
N GLY A 3 20.25 30.43 -50.45
CA GLY A 3 20.96 29.30 -51.12
C GLY A 3 21.88 28.68 -50.06
N GLY A 4 21.62 27.42 -49.73
CA GLY A 4 22.52 26.67 -48.85
C GLY A 4 21.93 25.36 -48.37
N GLU A 5 21.91 24.37 -49.29
CA GLU A 5 21.84 22.93 -48.94
C GLU A 5 23.10 22.51 -48.19
N CYS A 6 22.93 21.56 -47.26
CA CYS A 6 23.91 20.53 -46.89
C CYS A 6 23.21 19.67 -45.85
N GLY A 7 22.84 18.41 -46.08
CA GLY A 7 23.77 17.37 -46.44
C GLY A 7 23.86 16.41 -45.26
N ALA A 8 22.97 15.41 -45.19
CA ALA A 8 23.00 14.33 -44.19
C ALA A 8 24.30 13.53 -44.34
N VAL A 9 25.03 13.31 -43.25
CA VAL A 9 26.01 12.24 -43.11
C VAL A 9 25.76 11.51 -41.80
N ALA A 10 25.17 10.36 -41.92
CA ALA A 10 25.17 9.35 -40.88
C ALA A 10 26.61 8.89 -40.60
N ARG A 11 27.09 9.00 -39.41
CA ARG A 11 28.29 8.28 -38.93
C ARG A 11 27.88 7.35 -37.80
N ALA A 12 27.85 6.07 -38.13
CA ALA A 12 27.91 4.99 -37.19
C ALA A 12 29.22 5.08 -36.39
N LEU A 13 29.15 5.21 -35.09
CA LEU A 13 30.27 5.03 -34.19
C LEU A 13 30.19 3.59 -33.64
N HIS A 14 31.03 2.72 -34.21
CA HIS A 14 31.47 1.48 -33.59
C HIS A 14 32.19 1.82 -32.28
N HIS A 15 31.63 1.46 -31.14
CA HIS A 15 32.38 1.37 -29.91
C HIS A 15 32.86 -0.06 -29.73
N GLU A 16 34.12 -0.31 -30.03
CA GLU A 16 34.87 -1.50 -29.60
C GLU A 16 34.92 -1.51 -28.07
N ALA A 17 34.25 -2.47 -27.49
CA ALA A 17 34.45 -2.81 -26.07
C ALA A 17 35.76 -3.61 -25.92
N LYS A 18 36.80 -2.97 -25.45
CA LYS A 18 38.03 -3.59 -24.97
C LYS A 18 37.69 -4.49 -23.78
N VAL A 19 37.65 -5.78 -24.01
CA VAL A 19 37.67 -6.79 -22.94
C VAL A 19 39.05 -6.75 -22.31
N LYS A 20 39.14 -6.20 -21.09
CA LYS A 20 40.32 -6.39 -20.23
C LYS A 20 40.23 -7.78 -19.61
N SER A 21 41.17 -8.64 -20.01
CA SER A 21 41.44 -9.91 -19.36
C SER A 21 41.82 -9.69 -17.90
N LEU A 22 41.04 -10.23 -16.98
CA LEU A 22 41.40 -10.37 -15.59
C LEU A 22 42.28 -11.63 -15.41
N PRO A 23 43.34 -11.58 -14.60
CA PRO A 23 44.22 -12.73 -14.38
C PRO A 23 43.53 -13.82 -13.58
N ALA A 24 43.86 -15.06 -13.93
CA ALA A 24 43.43 -16.27 -13.25
C ALA A 24 43.82 -16.24 -11.78
N VAL A 25 42.81 -16.31 -10.89
CA VAL A 25 43.03 -16.53 -9.47
C VAL A 25 43.09 -18.04 -9.26
N GLU A 26 44.27 -18.51 -8.82
CA GLU A 26 44.51 -19.87 -8.39
C GLU A 26 43.50 -20.31 -7.34
N LYS A 27 42.86 -21.46 -7.56
CA LYS A 27 42.06 -22.16 -6.55
C LYS A 27 42.98 -22.76 -5.49
N ASN A 28 43.19 -22.02 -4.42
CA ASN A 28 43.67 -22.63 -3.19
C ASN A 28 42.50 -23.28 -2.46
N VAL A 29 42.42 -24.59 -2.58
CA VAL A 29 41.56 -25.43 -1.76
C VAL A 29 42.17 -25.51 -0.36
N PHE A 30 41.66 -24.67 0.55
CA PHE A 30 41.94 -24.85 1.97
C PHE A 30 40.94 -25.85 2.55
N PHE A 31 41.44 -27.05 2.85
CA PHE A 31 40.79 -27.95 3.78
C PHE A 31 40.83 -27.30 5.17
N THR A 32 39.74 -26.70 5.61
CA THR A 32 39.58 -26.31 7.01
C THR A 32 39.14 -27.54 7.80
N THR A 33 40.04 -28.05 8.56
CA THR A 33 39.81 -29.02 9.64
C THR A 33 38.80 -28.42 10.62
N ILE A 34 37.67 -29.09 10.82
CA ILE A 34 36.69 -28.71 11.83
C ILE A 34 37.26 -29.06 13.19
N GLU A 35 37.84 -28.08 13.87
CA GLU A 35 38.11 -28.18 15.29
C GLU A 35 36.79 -28.16 16.05
N ARG A 36 36.44 -29.27 16.67
CA ARG A 36 35.38 -29.37 17.68
C ARG A 36 35.80 -28.53 18.89
N LYS A 37 35.43 -27.27 18.93
CA LYS A 37 35.42 -26.51 20.18
C LYS A 37 34.32 -27.05 21.09
N SER A 38 34.70 -27.56 22.22
CA SER A 38 33.84 -28.01 23.30
C SER A 38 32.88 -26.92 23.68
N MET A 39 31.57 -27.18 23.54
CA MET A 39 30.53 -26.29 24.02
C MET A 39 30.58 -26.17 25.54
N SER A 40 30.78 -24.93 25.98
CA SER A 40 30.72 -24.49 27.35
C SER A 40 29.43 -24.92 28.06
N LYS A 41 29.55 -25.26 29.34
CA LYS A 41 28.55 -25.79 30.28
C LYS A 41 27.31 -24.89 30.52
N LYS A 42 27.02 -23.90 29.69
CA LYS A 42 25.83 -23.02 29.84
C LYS A 42 24.54 -23.55 29.21
N THR A 43 24.58 -24.66 28.47
CA THR A 43 23.38 -25.22 27.83
C THR A 43 22.65 -26.25 28.69
N PHE A 44 23.20 -26.58 29.86
CA PHE A 44 22.59 -27.58 30.74
C PHE A 44 21.41 -27.05 31.58
N PHE A 45 21.34 -25.75 31.80
CA PHE A 45 20.28 -25.16 32.62
C PHE A 45 18.99 -24.82 31.84
N LYS A 46 19.02 -24.81 30.48
CA LYS A 46 17.81 -24.59 29.68
C LYS A 46 16.94 -25.84 29.46
N ARG A 47 17.47 -27.01 29.76
CA ARG A 47 16.72 -28.29 29.61
C ARG A 47 16.06 -28.78 30.90
N ILE A 48 16.40 -28.21 32.05
CA ILE A 48 15.83 -28.58 33.35
C ILE A 48 14.52 -27.84 33.61
N ALA A 49 14.29 -26.65 33.01
CA ALA A 49 13.04 -25.91 33.16
C ALA A 49 11.85 -26.57 32.43
N LEU A 50 12.10 -27.39 31.41
CA LEU A 50 11.02 -28.05 30.65
C LEU A 50 10.53 -29.36 31.29
N THR A 51 11.34 -29.98 32.15
CA THR A 51 10.97 -31.22 32.85
C THR A 51 10.35 -30.99 34.23
N ALA A 52 10.54 -29.80 34.82
CA ALA A 52 9.93 -29.48 36.12
C ALA A 52 8.44 -29.10 36.01
N ILE A 53 7.95 -28.71 34.82
CA ILE A 53 6.54 -28.36 34.60
C ILE A 53 5.65 -29.60 34.53
N ALA A 54 6.21 -30.75 34.15
CA ALA A 54 5.48 -32.03 34.12
C ALA A 54 5.28 -32.67 35.50
N ALA A 55 5.99 -32.20 36.53
CA ALA A 55 6.00 -32.87 37.84
C ALA A 55 5.15 -32.20 38.93
N LEU A 56 4.63 -30.99 38.72
CA LEU A 56 3.88 -30.26 39.75
C LEU A 56 2.36 -30.22 39.53
N GLY A 57 1.84 -30.87 38.50
CA GLY A 57 0.39 -30.89 38.20
C GLY A 57 -0.31 -32.24 38.28
N PHE A 58 0.42 -33.34 38.47
CA PHE A 58 -0.19 -34.68 38.52
C PHE A 58 -0.15 -35.28 39.93
N GLY A 59 -0.95 -34.71 40.79
CA GLY A 59 -1.40 -35.41 42.00
C GLY A 59 -2.29 -36.58 41.59
N MET A 60 -1.85 -37.79 41.88
CA MET A 60 -2.49 -39.07 41.75
C MET A 60 -4.01 -39.04 41.80
N LEU A 61 -4.68 -39.21 40.67
CA LEU A 61 -6.02 -39.76 40.60
C LEU A 61 -5.92 -41.09 39.83
N SER A 62 -6.37 -42.14 40.47
CA SER A 62 -6.42 -43.49 39.94
C SER A 62 -7.13 -43.52 38.59
N VAL A 63 -6.46 -44.02 37.60
CA VAL A 63 -6.97 -44.14 36.22
C VAL A 63 -7.99 -45.30 36.22
N VAL A 64 -9.25 -44.94 36.26
CA VAL A 64 -10.26 -45.73 35.56
C VAL A 64 -10.13 -45.28 34.10
N PRO A 65 -9.95 -46.16 33.11
CA PRO A 65 -9.93 -45.73 31.71
C PRO A 65 -11.33 -45.30 31.31
N SER A 66 -11.68 -44.02 31.54
CA SER A 66 -12.82 -43.42 30.89
C SER A 66 -12.38 -43.13 29.44
N SER A 67 -13.04 -43.74 28.49
CA SER A 67 -12.85 -43.39 27.09
C SER A 67 -13.02 -41.87 26.95
N ALA A 68 -12.00 -41.18 26.48
CA ALA A 68 -12.09 -39.76 26.22
C ALA A 68 -13.28 -39.47 25.32
N ALA A 69 -14.10 -38.50 25.69
CA ALA A 69 -15.34 -38.19 24.96
C ALA A 69 -15.01 -37.63 23.57
N THR A 70 -13.89 -36.91 23.46
CA THR A 70 -13.40 -36.36 22.20
C THR A 70 -12.07 -37.03 21.81
N VAL A 71 -11.79 -37.11 20.52
CA VAL A 71 -10.54 -37.69 19.99
C VAL A 71 -9.89 -36.74 18.99
N GLY A 72 -8.59 -36.94 18.77
CA GLY A 72 -7.85 -36.12 17.83
C GLY A 72 -7.66 -34.67 18.25
N ASN A 73 -7.60 -34.42 19.55
CA ASN A 73 -7.49 -33.08 20.12
C ASN A 73 -6.18 -32.41 19.77
N THR A 74 -6.25 -31.22 19.16
CA THR A 74 -5.12 -30.37 18.86
C THR A 74 -5.37 -28.96 19.33
N LEU A 75 -4.32 -28.29 19.80
CA LEU A 75 -4.34 -26.90 20.21
C LEU A 75 -3.07 -26.22 19.71
N SER A 76 -3.22 -25.11 19.03
CA SER A 76 -2.09 -24.30 18.54
C SER A 76 -2.41 -22.82 18.70
N ILE A 77 -1.35 -22.01 18.79
CA ILE A 77 -1.45 -20.55 18.84
C ILE A 77 -0.74 -19.98 17.62
N ASP A 78 -1.29 -18.93 17.03
CA ASP A 78 -0.76 -18.29 15.82
C ASP A 78 0.56 -17.54 16.08
N ALA A 79 0.69 -16.93 17.25
CA ALA A 79 1.90 -16.24 17.69
C ALA A 79 2.35 -16.82 19.05
N ALA A 80 3.48 -17.54 19.08
CA ALA A 80 4.02 -18.10 20.32
C ALA A 80 4.61 -17.02 21.27
N THR A 81 4.90 -15.83 20.75
CA THR A 81 5.47 -14.71 21.49
C THR A 81 4.83 -13.40 21.06
N ASP A 82 4.64 -12.50 22.00
CA ASP A 82 4.20 -11.13 21.77
C ASP A 82 4.93 -10.17 22.72
N ALA A 83 4.94 -8.88 22.38
CA ALA A 83 5.58 -7.84 23.18
C ALA A 83 4.67 -6.61 23.28
N VAL A 84 4.41 -6.17 24.53
CA VAL A 84 3.58 -4.99 24.82
C VAL A 84 4.23 -4.14 25.90
N THR A 85 3.72 -2.94 26.11
CA THR A 85 4.12 -2.11 27.27
C THR A 85 3.16 -2.30 28.44
N VAL A 86 3.59 -1.92 29.63
CA VAL A 86 2.76 -1.96 30.85
C VAL A 86 1.43 -1.24 30.61
N GLY A 87 0.33 -1.92 30.88
CA GLY A 87 -1.03 -1.40 30.69
C GLY A 87 -1.65 -1.68 29.32
N GLU A 88 -0.87 -2.04 28.31
CA GLU A 88 -1.38 -2.46 27.00
C GLU A 88 -1.77 -3.93 26.99
N SER A 89 -2.60 -4.29 26.03
CA SER A 89 -3.09 -5.67 25.91
C SER A 89 -2.44 -6.37 24.72
N ALA A 90 -1.91 -7.58 24.96
CA ALA A 90 -1.42 -8.46 23.91
C ALA A 90 -2.56 -9.35 23.40
N THR A 91 -2.57 -9.71 22.12
CA THR A 91 -3.61 -10.55 21.50
C THR A 91 -3.02 -11.64 20.63
N ALA A 92 -3.62 -12.85 20.69
CA ALA A 92 -3.28 -13.96 19.82
C ALA A 92 -4.52 -14.78 19.52
N VAL A 93 -4.42 -15.75 18.60
CA VAL A 93 -5.51 -16.63 18.22
C VAL A 93 -5.16 -18.08 18.49
N LEU A 94 -5.93 -18.73 19.34
CA LEU A 94 -5.87 -20.18 19.54
C LEU A 94 -6.70 -20.88 18.46
N THR A 95 -6.13 -21.87 17.80
CA THR A 95 -6.84 -22.80 16.93
C THR A 95 -6.91 -24.13 17.63
N ASN A 96 -8.12 -24.62 17.88
CA ASN A 96 -8.35 -25.93 18.44
C ASN A 96 -9.12 -26.81 17.47
N SER A 97 -8.86 -28.12 17.49
CA SER A 97 -9.68 -29.10 16.79
C SER A 97 -9.87 -30.34 17.64
N PHE A 98 -11.07 -30.95 17.50
CA PHE A 98 -11.42 -32.20 18.15
C PHE A 98 -12.54 -32.88 17.38
N PHE A 99 -12.73 -34.19 17.60
CA PHE A 99 -13.87 -34.94 17.09
C PHE A 99 -14.76 -35.33 18.26
N ALA A 100 -16.01 -34.92 18.20
CA ALA A 100 -17.03 -35.24 19.22
C ALA A 100 -17.76 -36.53 18.87
N ASN A 101 -17.78 -37.47 19.77
CA ASN A 101 -18.47 -38.78 19.59
C ASN A 101 -19.96 -38.66 19.88
N THR A 102 -20.34 -37.83 20.83
CA THR A 102 -21.75 -37.69 21.29
C THR A 102 -22.19 -36.21 21.20
N ALA A 103 -23.52 -36.02 21.17
CA ALA A 103 -24.14 -34.67 21.14
C ALA A 103 -23.98 -33.87 22.45
N LYS A 104 -23.39 -34.46 23.48
CA LYS A 104 -23.16 -33.81 24.78
C LYS A 104 -21.69 -33.55 25.06
N ASP A 105 -20.81 -33.94 24.14
CA ASP A 105 -19.37 -33.73 24.29
C ASP A 105 -19.06 -32.24 24.22
N SER A 106 -18.19 -31.77 25.09
CA SER A 106 -17.74 -30.40 25.12
C SER A 106 -16.25 -30.35 25.44
N VAL A 107 -15.61 -29.28 24.95
CA VAL A 107 -14.22 -28.95 25.24
C VAL A 107 -14.18 -27.59 25.89
N THR A 108 -13.48 -27.51 27.01
CA THR A 108 -13.20 -26.22 27.68
C THR A 108 -11.73 -25.89 27.50
N LEU A 109 -11.46 -24.77 26.86
CA LEU A 109 -10.12 -24.18 26.79
C LEU A 109 -9.86 -23.42 28.08
N ARG A 110 -8.71 -23.65 28.69
CA ARG A 110 -8.27 -22.94 29.90
C ARG A 110 -6.89 -22.33 29.71
N ALA A 111 -6.65 -21.24 30.44
CA ALA A 111 -5.35 -20.59 30.53
C ALA A 111 -4.80 -20.63 31.95
N VAL A 112 -3.52 -20.93 32.08
CA VAL A 112 -2.79 -20.86 33.34
C VAL A 112 -1.50 -20.11 33.14
N LEU A 113 -1.21 -19.17 34.04
CA LEU A 113 0.10 -18.52 34.08
C LEU A 113 1.12 -19.51 34.62
N THR A 114 2.05 -19.94 33.79
CA THR A 114 3.10 -20.90 34.13
C THR A 114 4.44 -20.26 34.47
N SER A 115 4.64 -19.00 34.11
CA SER A 115 5.81 -18.22 34.51
C SER A 115 5.48 -16.72 34.63
N GLY A 116 6.07 -16.06 35.60
CA GLY A 116 5.82 -14.66 35.95
C GLY A 116 5.00 -14.51 37.24
N ALA A 117 4.96 -13.31 37.80
CA ALA A 117 4.22 -13.03 39.03
C ALA A 117 2.73 -12.81 38.69
N ALA A 118 1.86 -13.66 39.20
CA ALA A 118 0.42 -13.67 38.85
C ALA A 118 -0.27 -12.31 39.10
N GLY A 119 0.05 -11.60 40.16
CA GLY A 119 -0.55 -10.29 40.47
C GLY A 119 -0.18 -9.17 39.50
N ASN A 120 0.82 -9.38 38.64
CA ASN A 120 1.34 -8.39 37.70
C ASN A 120 1.11 -8.76 36.22
N ALA A 121 0.71 -9.99 35.95
CA ALA A 121 0.61 -10.55 34.60
C ALA A 121 -0.58 -10.02 33.78
N GLY A 122 -1.45 -9.25 34.39
CA GLY A 122 -2.74 -8.95 33.78
C GLY A 122 -3.70 -10.13 33.84
N SER A 123 -4.67 -10.17 32.96
CA SER A 123 -5.67 -11.25 32.90
C SER A 123 -5.83 -11.78 31.50
N ILE A 124 -6.01 -13.09 31.38
CA ILE A 124 -6.41 -13.67 30.11
C ILE A 124 -7.92 -13.50 29.93
N ARG A 125 -8.31 -13.06 28.75
CA ARG A 125 -9.68 -13.04 28.28
C ARG A 125 -9.74 -13.86 26.99
N MET A 126 -10.71 -14.77 26.92
CA MET A 126 -10.96 -15.58 25.73
C MET A 126 -12.27 -15.13 25.09
N GLY A 127 -12.28 -15.02 23.79
CA GLY A 127 -13.44 -14.58 23.03
C GLY A 127 -13.48 -15.25 21.67
N VAL A 128 -14.47 -14.86 20.86
CA VAL A 128 -14.61 -15.35 19.51
C VAL A 128 -13.70 -14.57 18.58
N SER A 129 -12.92 -15.27 17.77
CA SER A 129 -12.12 -14.63 16.72
C SER A 129 -12.96 -14.38 15.48
N GLU A 130 -13.03 -13.14 15.04
CA GLU A 130 -13.61 -12.79 13.74
C GLU A 130 -12.66 -13.26 12.62
N SER A 131 -12.89 -14.44 12.08
CA SER A 131 -12.24 -14.86 10.85
C SER A 131 -13.31 -15.17 9.83
N SER A 132 -13.52 -14.27 8.91
CA SER A 132 -14.47 -14.40 7.82
C SER A 132 -13.76 -14.64 6.49
N THR A 133 -13.22 -15.81 6.26
CA THR A 133 -12.96 -16.24 4.89
C THR A 133 -13.69 -17.54 4.63
N SER A 134 -14.62 -17.50 3.70
CA SER A 134 -15.60 -18.55 3.36
C SER A 134 -14.98 -19.81 2.74
N SER A 135 -13.67 -19.99 2.75
CA SER A 135 -12.98 -21.13 2.16
C SER A 135 -12.22 -22.02 3.15
N GLU A 136 -12.21 -21.67 4.43
CA GLU A 136 -11.55 -22.50 5.44
C GLU A 136 -12.54 -23.47 6.08
N SER A 137 -12.11 -24.71 6.29
CA SER A 137 -12.81 -25.74 7.08
C SER A 137 -12.86 -25.41 8.58
N VAL A 138 -12.58 -24.17 8.96
CA VAL A 138 -12.63 -23.62 10.30
C VAL A 138 -13.96 -22.88 10.44
N LEU A 139 -14.75 -23.29 11.40
CA LEU A 139 -16.03 -22.67 11.67
C LEU A 139 -15.80 -21.33 12.38
N PRO A 140 -16.17 -20.19 11.79
CA PRO A 140 -16.13 -18.92 12.49
C PRO A 140 -17.22 -18.93 13.58
N ILE A 141 -16.81 -18.63 14.79
CA ILE A 141 -17.72 -18.42 15.91
C ILE A 141 -18.05 -16.93 15.92
N TYR A 142 -19.27 -16.55 15.56
CA TYR A 142 -19.72 -15.17 15.62
C TYR A 142 -20.26 -14.85 17.02
N GLN A 143 -19.69 -13.87 17.69
CA GLN A 143 -20.27 -13.27 18.87
C GLN A 143 -21.09 -12.04 18.49
N ALA A 144 -22.37 -12.05 18.83
CA ALA A 144 -23.06 -10.80 19.04
C ALA A 144 -22.54 -10.23 20.37
N ILE A 145 -21.76 -9.17 20.31
CA ILE A 145 -21.35 -8.42 21.50
C ILE A 145 -22.62 -7.84 22.08
N ALA A 146 -23.12 -8.42 23.16
CA ALA A 146 -24.12 -7.75 23.98
C ALA A 146 -23.49 -6.48 24.53
N ALA A 147 -24.16 -5.35 24.34
CA ALA A 147 -23.69 -4.04 24.79
C ALA A 147 -23.22 -4.12 26.25
N ALA A 148 -22.10 -3.47 26.53
CA ALA A 148 -21.54 -3.35 27.86
C ALA A 148 -22.63 -2.93 28.86
N GLY A 149 -22.91 -3.80 29.83
CA GLY A 149 -23.84 -3.46 30.90
C GLY A 149 -24.78 -4.54 31.42
N SER A 150 -24.71 -5.79 30.93
CA SER A 150 -25.51 -6.88 31.51
C SER A 150 -24.60 -7.88 32.23
N ASP A 151 -24.65 -7.80 33.56
CA ASP A 151 -24.04 -8.76 34.46
C ASP A 151 -24.49 -10.19 34.18
N GLY A 152 -23.54 -11.11 34.01
CA GLY A 152 -23.73 -12.53 34.24
C GLY A 152 -24.51 -13.33 33.19
N ALA A 153 -24.78 -12.80 32.02
CA ALA A 153 -25.43 -13.58 30.96
C ALA A 153 -24.43 -14.44 30.19
N MET A 154 -24.49 -15.73 30.33
CA MET A 154 -23.85 -16.68 29.42
C MET A 154 -24.45 -16.49 28.03
N ALA A 155 -23.71 -15.86 27.15
CA ALA A 155 -24.12 -15.74 25.74
C ALA A 155 -23.96 -17.10 25.06
N ASN A 156 -25.06 -17.78 24.77
CA ASN A 156 -25.06 -18.94 23.91
C ASN A 156 -24.88 -18.52 22.46
N ILE A 157 -23.69 -18.73 21.91
CA ILE A 157 -23.38 -18.44 20.52
C ILE A 157 -23.67 -19.72 19.71
N SER A 158 -24.60 -19.61 18.78
CA SER A 158 -24.88 -20.70 17.84
C SER A 158 -24.06 -20.53 16.59
N VAL A 159 -23.11 -21.40 16.34
CA VAL A 159 -22.34 -21.44 15.08
C VAL A 159 -23.17 -22.19 14.03
N ARG A 160 -23.44 -21.52 12.93
CA ARG A 160 -24.13 -22.11 11.80
C ARG A 160 -23.11 -22.76 10.86
N THR A 161 -22.96 -24.06 10.91
CA THR A 161 -22.38 -24.81 9.80
C THR A 161 -23.45 -24.97 8.71
N GLY A 162 -23.06 -24.87 7.44
CA GLY A 162 -23.99 -24.96 6.30
C GLY A 162 -24.80 -26.29 6.27
N GLY A 163 -25.77 -26.40 7.14
CA GLY A 163 -26.57 -27.57 7.41
C GLY A 163 -26.92 -27.63 8.89
N THR A 164 -27.72 -28.42 9.38
CA THR A 164 -28.40 -28.53 10.64
C THR A 164 -27.55 -28.71 11.92
N SER A 165 -26.22 -28.67 11.87
CA SER A 165 -25.34 -28.88 13.02
C SER A 165 -25.08 -27.58 13.78
N LYS A 166 -25.39 -27.54 15.06
CA LYS A 166 -25.18 -26.39 15.94
C LYS A 166 -24.07 -26.69 16.95
N ILE A 167 -23.10 -25.80 17.01
CA ILE A 167 -22.12 -25.73 18.09
C ILE A 167 -22.56 -24.59 19.00
N SER A 168 -22.70 -24.84 20.28
CA SER A 168 -22.97 -23.83 21.28
C SER A 168 -21.67 -23.48 21.98
N VAL A 169 -21.35 -22.20 22.04
CA VAL A 169 -20.19 -21.67 22.79
C VAL A 169 -20.75 -20.91 23.97
N SER A 170 -20.30 -21.25 25.16
CA SER A 170 -20.60 -20.47 26.36
C SER A 170 -19.30 -19.83 26.86
N THR A 171 -19.30 -18.48 26.96
CA THR A 171 -18.27 -17.73 27.65
C THR A 171 -18.85 -17.26 28.97
N LYS A 172 -18.11 -17.44 30.06
CA LYS A 172 -18.41 -16.74 31.28
C LYS A 172 -17.89 -15.32 31.12
N THR A 173 -18.78 -14.35 30.92
CA THR A 173 -18.40 -12.93 30.95
C THR A 173 -18.09 -12.55 32.38
N ALA A 174 -16.88 -12.07 32.64
CA ALA A 174 -16.54 -11.51 33.93
C ALA A 174 -17.27 -10.18 34.11
N ASP A 175 -17.93 -10.02 35.23
CA ASP A 175 -18.32 -8.74 35.76
C ASP A 175 -17.06 -7.87 35.96
N ALA A 176 -17.07 -6.61 35.50
CA ALA A 176 -15.96 -5.68 35.68
C ALA A 176 -15.62 -5.39 37.15
N SER A 177 -16.52 -5.75 38.08
CA SER A 177 -16.38 -5.57 39.52
C SER A 177 -15.94 -6.82 40.30
N SER A 178 -15.96 -8.02 39.66
CA SER A 178 -15.57 -9.26 40.33
C SER A 178 -14.18 -9.73 39.90
N ALA A 179 -13.44 -10.30 40.83
CA ALA A 179 -12.10 -10.86 40.60
C ALA A 179 -12.11 -12.15 39.76
N GLU A 180 -13.28 -12.62 39.35
CA GLU A 180 -13.45 -13.79 38.48
C GLU A 180 -13.38 -13.40 37.01
N ARG A 181 -12.33 -13.81 36.36
CA ARG A 181 -12.02 -13.48 34.96
C ARG A 181 -12.26 -14.71 34.08
N PRO A 182 -12.73 -14.54 32.82
CA PRO A 182 -12.95 -15.68 31.93
C PRO A 182 -11.60 -16.21 31.42
N ASP A 183 -10.97 -17.02 32.23
CA ASP A 183 -9.81 -17.83 31.88
C ASP A 183 -10.19 -19.15 31.19
N SER A 184 -11.47 -19.31 30.87
CA SER A 184 -12.02 -20.51 30.29
C SER A 184 -13.04 -20.19 29.18
N PHE A 185 -13.04 -21.02 28.14
CA PHE A 185 -13.92 -20.92 27.00
C PHE A 185 -14.43 -22.31 26.62
N THR A 186 -15.73 -22.55 26.75
CA THR A 186 -16.33 -23.87 26.49
C THR A 186 -17.01 -23.94 25.14
N ILE A 187 -16.68 -24.98 24.37
CA ILE A 187 -17.30 -25.33 23.09
C ILE A 187 -18.08 -26.61 23.28
N ALA A 188 -19.40 -26.53 23.20
CA ALA A 188 -20.30 -27.65 23.33
C ALA A 188 -20.88 -28.09 21.97
N VAL A 189 -20.96 -29.37 21.73
CA VAL A 189 -21.41 -29.95 20.47
C VAL A 189 -22.85 -30.49 20.61
N GLY A 190 -23.72 -30.05 19.71
CA GLY A 190 -25.14 -30.44 19.69
C GLY A 190 -25.47 -31.66 18.84
N THR A 191 -24.52 -32.19 18.09
CA THR A 191 -24.65 -33.34 17.19
C THR A 191 -23.52 -34.34 17.40
N PRO A 192 -23.81 -35.66 17.41
CA PRO A 192 -22.76 -36.67 17.52
C PRO A 192 -21.96 -36.79 16.21
N SER A 193 -20.76 -37.36 16.30
CA SER A 193 -19.85 -37.63 15.17
C SER A 193 -19.46 -36.37 14.38
N LEU A 194 -19.18 -35.27 15.08
CA LEU A 194 -18.81 -33.99 14.47
C LEU A 194 -17.32 -33.68 14.66
N SER A 195 -16.63 -33.41 13.55
CA SER A 195 -15.30 -32.82 13.58
C SER A 195 -15.43 -31.31 13.76
N VAL A 196 -14.80 -30.78 14.79
CA VAL A 196 -14.86 -29.35 15.16
C VAL A 196 -13.48 -28.77 15.03
N ARG A 197 -13.36 -27.62 14.36
CA ARG A 197 -12.18 -26.78 14.34
C ARG A 197 -12.61 -25.32 14.54
N THR A 198 -12.08 -24.67 15.57
CA THR A 198 -12.48 -23.30 15.91
C THR A 198 -11.26 -22.42 16.19
N LYS A 199 -11.44 -21.12 15.97
CA LYS A 199 -10.48 -20.07 16.34
C LYS A 199 -11.04 -19.28 17.52
N VAL A 200 -10.24 -19.13 18.58
CA VAL A 200 -10.59 -18.40 19.79
C VAL A 200 -9.57 -17.29 19.97
N SER A 201 -10.02 -16.05 20.02
CA SER A 201 -9.18 -14.91 20.35
C SER A 201 -8.81 -14.95 21.82
N VAL A 202 -7.55 -14.80 22.14
CA VAL A 202 -7.04 -14.66 23.51
C VAL A 202 -6.39 -13.31 23.67
N THR A 203 -6.70 -12.62 24.76
CA THR A 203 -6.13 -11.31 25.10
C THR A 203 -5.52 -11.39 26.47
N ASN A 204 -4.23 -11.07 26.60
CA ASN A 204 -3.63 -10.76 27.90
C ASN A 204 -3.91 -9.29 28.20
N TYR A 205 -4.89 -9.03 29.03
CA TYR A 205 -5.41 -7.69 29.29
C TYR A 205 -4.58 -6.96 30.34
N ALA A 206 -4.02 -5.80 29.92
CA ALA A 206 -3.39 -4.80 30.76
C ALA A 206 -2.44 -5.34 31.85
N PRO A 207 -1.33 -6.02 31.49
CA PRO A 207 -0.33 -6.42 32.48
C PRO A 207 0.25 -5.20 33.22
N GLN A 208 0.40 -5.31 34.53
CA GLN A 208 0.66 -4.16 35.40
C GLN A 208 2.16 -3.90 35.67
N LYS A 209 3.03 -4.80 35.26
CA LYS A 209 4.48 -4.68 35.48
C LYS A 209 5.29 -5.28 34.37
N ALA A 210 6.42 -4.64 34.04
CA ALA A 210 7.38 -5.17 33.09
C ALA A 210 7.94 -6.53 33.55
N GLY A 211 8.07 -7.44 32.60
CA GLY A 211 8.53 -8.81 32.82
C GLY A 211 8.12 -9.74 31.70
N THR A 212 8.52 -10.98 31.78
CA THR A 212 8.09 -12.01 30.84
C THR A 212 7.07 -12.91 31.51
N TYR A 213 5.92 -13.06 30.90
CA TYR A 213 4.80 -13.86 31.37
C TYR A 213 4.53 -14.99 30.37
N VAL A 214 4.47 -16.22 30.87
CA VAL A 214 4.21 -17.38 30.04
C VAL A 214 2.84 -17.95 30.40
N TRP A 215 1.93 -17.94 29.47
CA TRP A 215 0.61 -18.53 29.59
C TRP A 215 0.61 -19.87 28.88
N THR A 216 0.07 -20.89 29.56
CA THR A 216 -0.16 -22.21 28.98
C THR A 216 -1.64 -22.44 28.83
N PHE A 217 -2.06 -22.73 27.62
CA PHE A 217 -3.43 -23.09 27.29
C PHE A 217 -3.54 -24.60 27.16
N PHE A 218 -4.62 -25.17 27.67
CA PHE A 218 -4.91 -26.58 27.59
C PHE A 218 -6.40 -26.83 27.39
N MET A 219 -6.76 -28.04 26.98
CA MET A 219 -8.13 -28.45 26.72
C MET A 219 -8.58 -29.41 27.83
N GLU A 220 -9.69 -29.07 28.46
CA GLU A 220 -10.44 -29.99 29.31
C GLU A 220 -11.65 -30.53 28.53
N GLU A 221 -11.86 -31.82 28.58
CA GLU A 221 -12.95 -32.49 27.92
C GLU A 221 -14.01 -32.91 28.96
N THR A 222 -15.26 -32.70 28.64
CA THR A 222 -16.37 -33.21 29.45
C THR A 222 -16.97 -34.43 28.73
N ASN A 223 -16.84 -35.58 29.32
CA ASN A 223 -17.42 -36.80 28.78
C ASN A 223 -18.95 -36.84 28.98
N SER A 224 -19.62 -37.83 28.38
CA SER A 224 -21.06 -38.01 28.45
C SER A 224 -21.61 -38.22 29.87
N SER A 225 -20.72 -38.52 30.84
CA SER A 225 -21.02 -38.64 32.27
C SER A 225 -20.80 -37.36 33.06
N GLY A 226 -20.39 -36.24 32.40
CA GLY A 226 -20.13 -34.96 33.02
C GLY A 226 -18.79 -34.87 33.76
N VAL A 227 -17.87 -35.82 33.54
CA VAL A 227 -16.53 -35.81 34.16
C VAL A 227 -15.54 -35.05 33.27
N LEU A 228 -14.78 -34.13 33.87
CA LEU A 228 -13.71 -33.42 33.21
C LEU A 228 -12.46 -34.28 33.10
N VAL A 229 -11.88 -34.35 31.92
CA VAL A 229 -10.64 -35.06 31.60
C VAL A 229 -9.71 -34.10 30.86
N ASN A 230 -8.44 -34.00 31.30
CA ASN A 230 -7.46 -33.17 30.62
C ASN A 230 -6.94 -33.84 29.33
N SER A 231 -6.98 -33.11 28.25
CA SER A 231 -6.34 -33.48 27.00
C SER A 231 -4.82 -33.21 27.03
N SER A 232 -4.06 -33.97 26.25
CA SER A 232 -2.63 -33.73 26.05
C SER A 232 -2.30 -32.53 25.14
N ALA A 233 -3.34 -31.93 24.52
CA ALA A 233 -3.18 -30.78 23.64
C ALA A 233 -2.91 -29.52 24.45
N ILE A 234 -1.72 -28.94 24.29
CA ILE A 234 -1.30 -27.70 24.98
C ILE A 234 -0.71 -26.71 23.97
N ALA A 235 -0.87 -25.43 24.25
CA ALA A 235 -0.20 -24.33 23.56
C ALA A 235 0.37 -23.35 24.57
N THR A 236 1.51 -22.74 24.29
CA THR A 236 2.15 -21.77 25.16
C THR A 236 2.29 -20.43 24.47
N TRP A 237 2.05 -19.36 25.21
CA TRP A 237 2.19 -17.98 24.75
C TRP A 237 3.06 -17.18 25.72
N THR A 238 4.11 -16.61 25.18
CA THR A 238 5.03 -15.77 25.96
C THR A 238 4.77 -14.30 25.66
N VAL A 239 4.33 -13.55 26.63
CA VAL A 239 4.13 -12.11 26.55
C VAL A 239 5.27 -11.41 27.26
N THR A 240 6.05 -10.64 26.53
CA THR A 240 7.10 -9.78 27.09
C THR A 240 6.54 -8.38 27.30
N VAL A 241 6.45 -7.97 28.54
CA VAL A 241 5.96 -6.64 28.93
C VAL A 241 7.14 -5.76 29.25
N THR A 242 7.28 -4.65 28.55
CA THR A 242 8.32 -3.66 28.77
C THR A 242 7.79 -2.49 29.62
N THR A 243 8.67 -1.77 30.28
CA THR A 243 8.29 -0.55 30.98
C THR A 243 7.84 0.50 29.96
N ARG A 244 6.74 1.18 30.27
CA ARG A 244 6.31 2.33 29.49
C ARG A 244 7.36 3.44 29.60
N SER A 245 7.75 4.02 28.47
CA SER A 245 8.59 5.21 28.47
C SER A 245 7.84 6.38 29.12
N THR A 246 8.51 7.17 29.93
CA THR A 246 7.98 8.45 30.39
C THR A 246 8.30 9.59 29.45
N LEU A 247 9.10 9.32 28.39
CA LEU A 247 9.49 10.31 27.40
C LEU A 247 8.53 10.29 26.21
N PRO A 248 8.32 11.42 25.57
CA PRO A 248 7.55 11.53 24.34
C PRO A 248 8.06 10.60 23.23
N THR A 249 7.14 10.10 22.41
CA THR A 249 7.42 9.23 21.26
C THR A 249 6.89 9.85 19.97
N GLY A 250 7.01 9.12 18.87
CA GLY A 250 6.44 9.50 17.58
C GLY A 250 4.92 9.60 17.54
N ALA A 251 4.21 9.15 18.58
CA ALA A 251 2.78 9.37 18.76
C ALA A 251 2.43 10.79 19.24
N SER A 252 3.43 11.59 19.66
CA SER A 252 3.22 12.99 20.07
C SER A 252 2.74 13.84 18.90
N THR A 253 1.77 14.71 19.15
CA THR A 253 1.19 15.57 18.11
C THR A 253 1.43 17.04 18.41
N PHE A 254 1.72 17.79 17.35
CA PHE A 254 1.93 19.24 17.39
C PHE A 254 1.05 19.84 16.28
N THR A 255 -0.11 20.38 16.66
CA THR A 255 -1.09 20.86 15.69
C THR A 255 -1.28 22.36 15.79
N LEU A 256 -1.15 23.05 14.64
CA LEU A 256 -1.35 24.47 14.52
C LEU A 256 -2.77 24.75 14.00
N ARG A 257 -3.50 25.61 14.69
CA ARG A 257 -4.85 26.05 14.29
C ARG A 257 -4.96 27.57 14.23
N GLN A 258 -5.72 28.06 13.28
CA GLN A 258 -6.04 29.48 13.20
C GLN A 258 -7.03 29.87 14.31
N GLY A 259 -6.84 31.08 14.87
CA GLY A 259 -7.66 31.63 15.93
C GLY A 259 -7.19 31.23 17.33
N SER A 260 -7.89 31.74 18.35
CA SER A 260 -7.61 31.53 19.77
C SER A 260 -8.48 30.44 20.40
N GLY A 261 -8.90 29.47 19.60
CA GLY A 261 -9.86 28.44 20.04
C GLY A 261 -9.45 27.70 21.30
N THR A 262 -10.39 27.49 22.20
CA THR A 262 -10.23 26.74 23.45
C THR A 262 -10.74 25.30 23.33
N ALA A 263 -11.37 24.92 22.22
CA ALA A 263 -11.92 23.59 22.05
C ALA A 263 -10.81 22.59 21.69
N VAL A 264 -10.62 21.62 22.54
CA VAL A 264 -9.86 20.41 22.31
C VAL A 264 -10.68 19.56 21.34
N GLY A 265 -10.48 19.73 20.04
CA GLY A 265 -11.03 18.83 19.02
C GLY A 265 -9.88 18.09 18.37
N ASP A 266 -10.16 17.20 17.44
CA ASP A 266 -9.20 16.42 16.70
C ASP A 266 -7.87 17.16 16.39
N PHE A 267 -6.79 16.78 17.07
CA PHE A 267 -5.47 17.41 16.99
C PHE A 267 -4.56 16.76 15.94
N THR A 268 -5.09 15.93 15.09
CA THR A 268 -4.30 15.10 14.17
C THR A 268 -3.82 15.83 12.92
N THR A 269 -4.41 17.00 12.60
CA THR A 269 -4.09 17.73 11.38
C THR A 269 -3.92 19.22 11.62
N ASP A 270 -2.92 19.82 10.96
CA ASP A 270 -2.78 21.28 10.92
C ASP A 270 -3.98 21.89 10.18
N SER A 271 -4.63 22.85 10.81
CA SER A 271 -5.54 23.75 10.12
C SER A 271 -4.71 24.89 9.50
N GLN A 272 -5.37 25.88 8.96
CA GLN A 272 -4.76 26.94 8.19
C GLN A 272 -3.63 27.70 8.87
N THR A 273 -2.65 28.10 8.08
CA THR A 273 -1.44 28.78 8.53
C THR A 273 -1.38 30.26 8.08
N VAL A 274 -2.54 30.90 7.87
CA VAL A 274 -2.64 32.30 7.44
C VAL A 274 -3.48 33.11 8.42
N GLY A 275 -2.99 34.24 8.87
CA GLY A 275 -3.66 35.12 9.81
C GLY A 275 -3.49 36.61 9.48
N ALA A 276 -4.47 37.45 9.91
CA ALA A 276 -4.45 38.89 9.69
C ALA A 276 -3.46 39.59 10.65
N THR A 277 -2.82 40.65 10.16
CA THR A 277 -1.95 41.54 10.97
C THR A 277 -2.71 42.64 11.69
N THR A 278 -3.96 42.92 11.31
CA THR A 278 -4.73 44.12 11.68
C THR A 278 -4.88 44.37 13.17
N THR A 279 -4.71 43.35 14.01
CA THR A 279 -4.72 43.50 15.46
C THR A 279 -3.68 42.60 16.08
N LYS A 280 -2.49 43.16 16.38
CA LYS A 280 -1.41 42.37 16.99
C LYS A 280 -1.74 41.78 18.35
N THR A 281 -2.68 42.36 19.08
CA THR A 281 -3.08 41.94 20.43
C THR A 281 -4.08 40.79 20.50
N THR A 282 -4.56 40.32 19.37
CA THR A 282 -5.46 39.16 19.29
C THR A 282 -4.68 37.96 18.80
N ALA A 283 -4.78 36.83 19.48
CA ALA A 283 -4.14 35.59 19.06
C ALA A 283 -4.63 35.16 17.67
N LYS A 284 -3.70 34.91 16.77
CA LYS A 284 -3.99 34.55 15.38
C LYS A 284 -3.99 33.05 15.15
N PHE A 285 -3.19 32.35 15.93
CA PHE A 285 -3.08 30.90 15.89
C PHE A 285 -2.98 30.36 17.31
N THR A 286 -3.40 29.12 17.45
CA THR A 286 -3.15 28.29 18.63
C THR A 286 -2.33 27.09 18.18
N LEU A 287 -1.18 26.87 18.84
CA LEU A 287 -0.39 25.65 18.69
C LEU A 287 -0.72 24.73 19.85
N TRP A 288 -1.25 23.59 19.54
CA TRP A 288 -1.52 22.54 20.50
C TRP A 288 -0.37 21.55 20.52
N THR A 289 0.10 21.23 21.73
CA THR A 289 1.13 20.24 21.97
C THR A 289 0.55 19.16 22.84
N ASP A 290 0.47 17.96 22.31
CA ASP A 290 0.05 16.74 23.01
C ASP A 290 1.21 15.73 22.94
N LEU A 291 1.77 15.41 24.12
CA LEU A 291 2.91 14.52 24.23
C LEU A 291 2.43 13.13 24.63
N ASN A 292 2.62 12.18 23.73
CA ASN A 292 2.27 10.77 23.94
C ASN A 292 3.53 9.93 24.14
N ASN A 293 3.44 8.93 25.00
CA ASN A 293 4.56 8.05 25.33
C ASN A 293 4.45 6.65 24.70
N THR A 294 3.42 6.38 23.94
CA THR A 294 3.21 5.12 23.24
C THR A 294 3.34 5.31 21.73
N ALA A 295 4.34 4.67 21.11
CA ALA A 295 4.59 4.81 19.67
C ALA A 295 3.41 4.25 18.85
N GLY A 296 2.90 5.06 17.91
CA GLY A 296 1.82 4.68 16.99
C GLY A 296 0.41 4.68 17.59
N VAL A 297 0.25 5.11 18.84
CA VAL A 297 -1.04 5.23 19.52
C VAL A 297 -1.19 6.65 20.04
N ASP A 298 -2.26 7.32 19.61
CA ASP A 298 -2.72 8.57 20.22
C ASP A 298 -3.51 8.18 21.48
N ASP A 299 -2.88 8.25 22.61
CA ASP A 299 -3.46 7.88 23.90
C ASP A 299 -3.54 9.09 24.85
N ALA A 300 -4.41 9.00 25.85
CA ALA A 300 -4.58 10.04 26.85
C ALA A 300 -3.41 10.13 27.86
N ASP A 301 -2.42 9.27 27.72
CA ASP A 301 -1.28 9.19 28.62
C ASP A 301 -0.16 10.11 28.15
N ASN A 302 -0.09 11.29 28.73
CA ASN A 302 0.92 12.27 28.39
C ASN A 302 2.30 11.89 28.92
N ALA A 303 3.30 12.06 28.07
CA ALA A 303 4.69 11.91 28.45
C ALA A 303 5.15 13.09 29.37
N ALA A 304 6.00 12.78 30.29
CA ALA A 304 6.62 13.79 31.16
C ALA A 304 7.85 14.39 30.46
N ASP A 305 7.68 15.54 29.84
CA ASP A 305 8.79 16.32 29.28
C ASP A 305 8.46 17.81 29.28
N SER A 306 9.47 18.64 29.26
CA SER A 306 9.32 20.08 29.08
C SER A 306 9.38 20.41 27.59
N VAL A 307 8.48 21.28 27.15
CA VAL A 307 8.37 21.70 25.76
C VAL A 307 8.80 23.15 25.61
N THR A 308 9.74 23.43 24.74
CA THR A 308 10.09 24.78 24.35
C THR A 308 9.45 25.10 22.99
N VAL A 309 8.79 26.24 22.93
CA VAL A 309 8.20 26.78 21.69
C VAL A 309 8.90 28.09 21.34
N VAL A 310 9.51 28.15 20.18
CA VAL A 310 10.30 29.30 19.70
C VAL A 310 9.68 29.86 18.42
N ALA A 311 9.33 31.13 18.44
CA ALA A 311 8.84 31.86 17.26
C ALA A 311 9.95 32.69 16.60
N THR A 312 10.04 32.62 15.29
CA THR A 312 10.94 33.43 14.47
C THR A 312 10.17 34.17 13.37
N GLY A 313 10.75 35.23 12.83
CA GLY A 313 10.06 36.08 11.85
C GLY A 313 8.98 36.95 12.49
N ASN A 314 7.81 37.05 11.89
CA ASN A 314 6.77 38.01 12.26
C ASN A 314 5.79 37.49 13.33
N ALA A 315 6.22 36.61 14.23
CA ALA A 315 5.39 36.01 15.27
C ALA A 315 5.96 36.21 16.68
N TYR A 316 5.06 36.34 17.66
CA TYR A 316 5.30 36.18 19.09
C TYR A 316 4.59 34.92 19.58
N VAL A 317 5.10 34.32 20.64
CA VAL A 317 4.53 33.13 21.27
C VAL A 317 4.27 33.36 22.74
N CYS A 318 3.04 33.05 23.21
CA CYS A 318 2.58 33.32 24.56
C CYS A 318 1.96 32.06 25.19
N THR A 319 2.08 31.91 26.50
CA THR A 319 1.48 30.79 27.25
C THR A 319 -0.01 30.96 27.51
N SER A 320 -0.56 32.11 27.22
CA SER A 320 -2.00 32.41 27.40
C SER A 320 -2.54 33.17 26.18
N SER A 321 -3.86 33.25 26.08
CA SER A 321 -4.52 34.09 25.07
C SER A 321 -4.34 35.60 25.25
N THR A 322 -3.66 36.03 26.33
CA THR A 322 -3.26 37.41 26.54
C THR A 322 -2.01 37.72 25.75
N TYR A 323 -2.02 38.85 25.05
CA TYR A 323 -0.90 39.30 24.22
C TYR A 323 0.39 39.47 25.04
N CYS A 324 1.48 38.96 24.52
CA CYS A 324 2.84 39.20 24.96
C CYS A 324 3.76 39.42 23.75
N GLU A 325 4.99 39.82 23.95
CA GLU A 325 6.01 40.00 22.91
C GLU A 325 7.18 39.01 23.09
N ASP A 326 6.88 37.81 23.63
CA ASP A 326 7.88 36.79 23.84
C ASP A 326 8.19 36.05 22.52
N ARG A 327 9.46 35.68 22.36
CA ARG A 327 9.93 34.89 21.21
C ARG A 327 10.12 33.41 21.54
N ALA A 328 10.11 33.09 22.82
CA ALA A 328 10.25 31.73 23.28
C ALA A 328 9.48 31.55 24.61
N VAL A 329 8.83 30.42 24.74
CA VAL A 329 8.16 30.00 25.97
C VAL A 329 8.52 28.56 26.28
N THR A 330 8.58 28.23 27.57
CA THR A 330 8.75 26.84 28.01
C THR A 330 7.50 26.40 28.76
N LEU A 331 6.95 25.29 28.36
CA LEU A 331 5.75 24.70 28.94
C LEU A 331 6.12 23.40 29.66
N ALA A 332 5.52 23.17 30.80
CA ALA A 332 5.52 21.85 31.41
C ALA A 332 4.37 21.05 30.81
N ALA A 333 4.66 19.88 30.25
CA ALA A 333 3.62 18.99 29.78
C ALA A 333 2.83 18.43 30.95
N GLY A 334 1.51 18.53 30.87
CA GLY A 334 0.58 18.00 31.87
C GLY A 334 -0.16 16.78 31.32
N SER A 335 -1.19 16.35 32.04
CA SER A 335 -2.07 15.23 31.65
C SER A 335 -3.06 15.55 30.53
N SER A 336 -2.94 16.70 29.88
CA SER A 336 -3.80 17.13 28.75
C SER A 336 -2.99 17.97 27.79
N ALA A 337 -3.45 18.04 26.52
CA ALA A 337 -2.82 18.86 25.50
C ALA A 337 -2.67 20.33 25.95
N VAL A 338 -1.53 20.92 25.68
CA VAL A 338 -1.19 22.29 26.09
C VAL A 338 -1.26 23.23 24.90
N ALA A 339 -1.97 24.33 25.08
CA ALA A 339 -2.11 25.37 24.07
C ALA A 339 -1.03 26.47 24.23
N THR A 340 -0.42 26.84 23.12
CA THR A 340 0.44 28.02 23.00
C THR A 340 -0.19 28.96 21.98
N TYR A 341 -0.27 30.23 22.32
CA TYR A 341 -0.94 31.25 21.49
C TYR A 341 0.09 32.06 20.70
N ILE A 342 -0.20 32.26 19.43
CA ILE A 342 0.71 32.92 18.51
C ILE A 342 0.09 34.21 18.01
N PHE A 343 0.84 35.30 18.21
CA PHE A 343 0.44 36.65 17.85
C PHE A 343 1.29 37.18 16.71
N SER A 344 0.71 38.06 15.88
CA SER A 344 1.45 38.80 14.87
C SER A 344 2.29 39.92 15.52
N THR A 345 3.45 40.22 14.95
CA THR A 345 4.21 41.43 15.29
C THR A 345 3.55 42.73 14.79
N GLY A 346 2.46 42.61 14.03
CA GLY A 346 1.78 43.72 13.35
C GLY A 346 2.31 43.96 11.93
N THR A 347 3.25 43.15 11.46
CA THR A 347 3.83 43.25 10.13
C THR A 347 3.50 42.02 9.32
N ALA A 348 3.04 42.24 8.08
CA ALA A 348 2.76 41.14 7.15
C ALA A 348 4.07 40.43 6.75
N GLY A 349 4.03 39.10 6.73
CA GLY A 349 5.23 38.31 6.42
C GLY A 349 5.09 36.87 6.88
N THR A 350 6.15 36.12 6.68
CA THR A 350 6.24 34.73 7.16
C THR A 350 6.85 34.66 8.54
N ALA A 351 6.45 33.66 9.29
CA ALA A 351 7.02 33.29 10.57
C ALA A 351 7.17 31.77 10.65
N SER A 352 7.99 31.31 11.55
CA SER A 352 8.15 29.90 11.84
C SER A 352 8.07 29.71 13.34
N VAL A 353 7.35 28.69 13.78
CA VAL A 353 7.27 28.28 15.18
C VAL A 353 7.82 26.86 15.30
N VAL A 354 8.88 26.73 16.09
CA VAL A 354 9.53 25.45 16.36
C VAL A 354 9.14 25.03 17.76
N VAL A 355 8.57 23.85 17.87
CA VAL A 355 8.25 23.19 19.13
C VAL A 355 9.21 22.04 19.36
N THR A 356 9.79 21.94 20.55
CA THR A 356 10.79 20.91 20.88
C THR A 356 10.49 20.35 22.26
N ALA A 357 10.32 19.03 22.35
CA ALA A 357 10.35 18.29 23.60
C ALA A 357 11.82 18.07 24.01
N LEU A 358 12.22 18.68 25.13
CA LEU A 358 13.64 18.91 25.42
C LEU A 358 14.42 17.63 25.70
N THR A 359 13.85 16.71 26.47
CA THR A 359 14.54 15.48 26.86
C THR A 359 14.49 14.41 25.77
N ALA A 360 13.33 14.27 25.11
CA ALA A 360 13.15 13.31 24.02
C ALA A 360 13.79 13.75 22.69
N GLY A 361 14.08 15.05 22.55
CA GLY A 361 14.63 15.60 21.30
C GLY A 361 13.64 15.61 20.14
N LEU A 362 12.35 15.41 20.38
CA LEU A 362 11.32 15.51 19.36
C LEU A 362 11.10 16.97 19.00
N SER A 363 11.05 17.28 17.71
CA SER A 363 10.87 18.63 17.22
C SER A 363 9.92 18.67 16.04
N SER A 364 9.10 19.72 15.99
CA SER A 364 8.22 20.02 14.86
C SER A 364 8.32 21.51 14.52
N THR A 365 8.36 21.81 13.24
CA THR A 365 8.38 23.19 12.75
C THR A 365 7.09 23.49 12.01
N LYS A 366 6.41 24.57 12.40
CA LYS A 366 5.19 25.06 11.76
C LYS A 366 5.46 26.39 11.08
N SER A 367 5.09 26.48 9.82
CA SER A 367 5.19 27.73 9.05
C SER A 367 3.91 28.51 9.11
N LEU A 368 4.00 29.81 9.30
CA LEU A 368 2.89 30.75 9.45
C LEU A 368 3.04 31.86 8.42
N THR A 369 1.91 32.39 7.95
CA THR A 369 1.86 33.57 7.10
C THR A 369 0.91 34.60 7.68
N PHE A 370 1.38 35.82 7.84
CA PHE A 370 0.54 36.96 8.23
C PHE A 370 0.33 37.86 7.00
N TYR A 371 -0.93 38.10 6.66
CA TYR A 371 -1.30 39.00 5.56
C TYR A 371 -1.65 40.40 6.05
N GLY A 372 -1.38 41.39 5.19
CA GLY A 372 -1.78 42.79 5.37
C GLY A 372 -3.15 43.09 4.76
N ASP A 373 -3.41 44.37 4.49
CA ASP A 373 -4.59 44.76 3.73
C ASP A 373 -4.46 44.34 2.25
N GLY A 374 -5.60 44.04 1.63
CA GLY A 374 -5.66 43.68 0.22
C GLY A 374 -5.20 44.87 -0.66
N SER A 375 -4.46 44.59 -1.70
CA SER A 375 -4.00 45.62 -2.66
C SER A 375 -3.88 45.07 -4.08
N LYS A 376 -4.10 43.78 -4.27
CA LYS A 376 -4.04 43.12 -5.57
C LYS A 376 -5.25 42.23 -5.71
N ILE A 377 -6.09 42.50 -6.69
CA ILE A 377 -7.26 41.72 -7.04
C ILE A 377 -7.10 41.19 -8.46
N ALA A 378 -7.42 39.92 -8.69
CA ALA A 378 -7.30 39.30 -9.99
C ALA A 378 -8.36 38.20 -10.17
N ILE A 379 -8.74 37.95 -11.43
CA ILE A 379 -9.54 36.77 -11.76
C ILE A 379 -8.66 35.52 -11.53
N GLY A 380 -9.18 34.61 -10.74
CA GLY A 380 -8.58 33.30 -10.53
C GLY A 380 -9.01 32.30 -11.60
N THR A 381 -9.80 31.29 -11.21
CA THR A 381 -10.31 30.30 -12.15
C THR A 381 -11.65 30.75 -12.74
N SER A 382 -11.76 30.75 -14.06
CA SER A 382 -13.04 30.91 -14.75
C SER A 382 -13.65 29.55 -14.98
N ILE A 383 -14.64 29.17 -14.17
CA ILE A 383 -15.31 27.87 -14.27
C ILE A 383 -16.31 27.90 -15.40
N TYR A 384 -17.14 28.95 -15.42
CA TYR A 384 -18.18 29.19 -16.40
C TYR A 384 -18.06 30.59 -16.98
N LYS A 385 -18.39 30.76 -18.25
CA LYS A 385 -18.39 32.06 -18.96
C LYS A 385 -19.76 32.40 -19.49
N ILE A 386 -20.61 31.41 -19.65
CA ILE A 386 -21.93 31.54 -20.24
C ILE A 386 -22.99 31.31 -19.15
N ALA A 387 -23.56 32.37 -18.66
CA ALA A 387 -24.64 32.31 -17.68
C ALA A 387 -25.98 31.91 -18.35
N ARG A 388 -26.85 31.24 -17.60
CA ARG A 388 -28.18 30.91 -18.09
C ARG A 388 -29.05 32.17 -18.16
N ALA A 389 -29.58 32.52 -19.35
CA ALA A 389 -30.48 33.63 -19.57
C ALA A 389 -31.84 33.42 -18.87
N GLY A 390 -32.53 34.50 -18.51
CA GLY A 390 -33.91 34.48 -18.04
C GLY A 390 -34.09 34.42 -16.52
N GLY A 391 -33.24 35.09 -15.76
CA GLY A 391 -33.42 35.24 -14.30
C GLY A 391 -32.83 34.09 -13.47
N TYR A 392 -31.81 33.41 -13.95
CA TYR A 392 -31.19 32.31 -13.26
C TYR A 392 -29.85 32.70 -12.60
N THR A 393 -29.56 32.07 -11.46
CA THR A 393 -28.29 32.22 -10.78
C THR A 393 -27.35 31.09 -11.21
N THR A 394 -26.15 31.47 -11.66
CA THR A 394 -25.01 30.55 -11.86
C THR A 394 -24.07 30.67 -10.66
N SER A 395 -24.09 29.70 -9.80
CA SER A 395 -23.25 29.68 -8.60
C SER A 395 -21.78 29.37 -8.95
N SER A 396 -20.86 30.02 -8.26
CA SER A 396 -19.42 29.80 -8.41
C SER A 396 -18.96 29.86 -9.88
N MET A 397 -19.43 30.84 -10.61
CA MET A 397 -19.18 31.00 -12.04
C MET A 397 -17.68 31.20 -12.32
N PHE A 398 -17.03 31.98 -11.47
CA PHE A 398 -15.59 32.22 -11.50
C PHE A 398 -15.09 32.49 -10.09
N THR A 399 -13.76 32.52 -9.92
CA THR A 399 -13.13 32.91 -8.67
C THR A 399 -12.34 34.20 -8.85
N VAL A 400 -12.25 34.94 -7.75
CA VAL A 400 -11.40 36.12 -7.62
C VAL A 400 -10.39 35.87 -6.52
N THR A 401 -9.15 36.25 -6.73
CA THR A 401 -8.12 36.18 -5.70
C THR A 401 -7.79 37.58 -5.21
N LEU A 402 -7.78 37.76 -3.88
CA LEU A 402 -7.35 38.99 -3.22
C LEU A 402 -6.04 38.73 -2.50
N LYS A 403 -5.03 39.57 -2.75
CA LYS A 403 -3.71 39.47 -2.14
C LYS A 403 -3.27 40.83 -1.58
N ASP A 404 -2.38 40.78 -0.59
CA ASP A 404 -1.70 41.99 -0.09
C ASP A 404 -0.55 42.41 -1.01
N SER A 405 0.14 43.48 -0.67
CA SER A 405 1.29 44.02 -1.44
C SER A 405 2.46 43.02 -1.54
N GLY A 406 2.55 42.07 -0.61
CA GLY A 406 3.58 41.01 -0.60
C GLY A 406 3.09 39.69 -1.23
N ASP A 407 2.03 39.69 -2.03
CA ASP A 407 1.44 38.53 -2.70
C ASP A 407 0.85 37.46 -1.76
N ARG A 408 0.57 37.82 -0.49
CA ARG A 408 -0.07 36.91 0.47
C ARG A 408 -1.58 36.96 0.32
N ALA A 409 -2.19 35.80 0.43
CA ALA A 409 -3.65 35.66 0.38
C ALA A 409 -4.35 36.50 1.47
N VAL A 410 -5.42 37.19 1.10
CA VAL A 410 -6.24 38.03 2.01
C VAL A 410 -7.66 37.49 2.02
N PRO A 411 -8.02 36.62 2.95
CA PRO A 411 -9.37 36.06 3.09
C PRO A 411 -10.30 36.97 3.91
N GLY A 412 -11.59 36.63 3.94
CA GLY A 412 -12.58 37.22 4.85
C GLY A 412 -12.94 38.68 4.58
N LYS A 413 -12.70 39.16 3.36
CA LYS A 413 -13.07 40.51 2.93
C LYS A 413 -14.37 40.51 2.14
N THR A 414 -15.05 41.66 2.13
CA THR A 414 -16.22 41.88 1.28
C THR A 414 -15.73 42.43 -0.07
N LEU A 415 -16.27 41.88 -1.16
CA LEU A 415 -16.04 42.37 -2.51
C LEU A 415 -17.36 42.87 -3.06
N ASP A 416 -17.38 44.09 -3.61
CA ASP A 416 -18.51 44.66 -4.30
C ASP A 416 -18.50 44.22 -5.76
N VAL A 417 -19.68 43.96 -6.32
CA VAL A 417 -19.83 43.50 -7.71
C VAL A 417 -20.87 44.33 -8.42
N GLU A 418 -20.44 45.08 -9.42
CA GLU A 418 -21.29 45.88 -10.26
C GLU A 418 -21.38 45.32 -11.68
N SER A 419 -22.54 45.41 -12.29
CA SER A 419 -22.76 44.99 -13.68
C SER A 419 -22.85 46.22 -14.59
N SER A 420 -22.15 46.16 -15.73
CA SER A 420 -22.25 47.20 -16.77
C SER A 420 -23.63 47.28 -17.41
N ASP A 421 -24.44 46.21 -17.33
CA ASP A 421 -25.82 46.17 -17.83
C ASP A 421 -26.69 45.28 -16.92
N ALA A 422 -27.44 45.91 -16.04
CA ALA A 422 -28.34 45.24 -15.11
C ALA A 422 -29.54 44.56 -15.81
N THR A 423 -29.81 44.87 -17.09
CA THR A 423 -30.84 44.16 -17.88
C THR A 423 -30.36 42.83 -18.46
N VAL A 424 -29.06 42.59 -18.43
CA VAL A 424 -28.42 41.32 -18.82
C VAL A 424 -28.04 40.52 -17.57
N VAL A 425 -27.25 41.13 -16.68
CA VAL A 425 -26.90 40.58 -15.38
C VAL A 425 -27.42 41.50 -14.28
N ALA A 426 -28.41 41.00 -13.56
CA ALA A 426 -29.10 41.78 -12.53
C ALA A 426 -28.28 41.96 -11.26
N SER A 427 -27.46 40.98 -10.90
CA SER A 427 -26.60 41.03 -9.73
C SER A 427 -25.45 40.01 -9.79
N GLY A 428 -24.37 40.32 -9.09
CA GLY A 428 -23.29 39.42 -8.79
C GLY A 428 -22.95 39.43 -7.30
N SER A 429 -22.35 38.40 -6.80
CA SER A 429 -21.85 38.34 -5.43
C SER A 429 -20.60 37.44 -5.36
N CYS A 430 -19.57 37.91 -4.66
CA CYS A 430 -18.37 37.15 -4.40
C CYS A 430 -18.25 36.86 -2.92
N VAL A 431 -18.23 35.60 -2.55
CA VAL A 431 -18.09 35.16 -1.16
C VAL A 431 -16.78 34.41 -1.00
N ASP A 432 -16.13 34.59 0.15
CA ASP A 432 -14.97 33.80 0.49
C ASP A 432 -15.34 32.32 0.37
N THR A 433 -14.56 31.55 -0.37
CA THR A 433 -14.83 30.13 -0.64
C THR A 433 -14.71 29.26 0.60
N TYR A 434 -14.50 29.88 1.73
CA TYR A 434 -14.22 29.24 2.97
C TYR A 434 -15.27 28.21 3.41
N LEU A 435 -14.81 26.99 3.51
CA LEU A 435 -14.98 26.15 4.71
C LEU A 435 -13.60 25.50 4.99
N GLY A 436 -12.65 26.30 5.50
CA GLY A 436 -11.38 25.79 5.99
C GLY A 436 -10.10 26.14 5.18
N VAL A 437 -10.18 26.89 4.08
CA VAL A 437 -9.01 27.29 3.28
C VAL A 437 -8.90 28.81 3.23
N THR A 438 -7.92 29.41 3.88
CA THR A 438 -7.64 30.86 3.83
C THR A 438 -6.66 31.16 2.70
N ASP A 439 -7.07 30.89 1.48
CA ASP A 439 -6.24 31.11 0.28
C ASP A 439 -6.51 32.46 -0.41
N GLY A 440 -7.38 33.30 0.18
CA GLY A 440 -7.78 34.58 -0.40
C GLY A 440 -8.58 34.43 -1.69
N THR A 441 -9.23 33.29 -1.88
CA THR A 441 -10.05 32.98 -3.06
C THR A 441 -11.53 33.19 -2.74
N TYR A 442 -12.21 33.92 -3.59
CA TYR A 442 -13.62 34.24 -3.48
C TYR A 442 -14.39 33.62 -4.64
N ALA A 443 -15.42 32.85 -4.35
CA ALA A 443 -16.32 32.32 -5.38
C ALA A 443 -17.38 33.34 -5.76
N CYS A 444 -17.44 33.66 -7.03
CA CYS A 444 -18.37 34.65 -7.55
C CYS A 444 -19.54 33.99 -8.27
N SER A 445 -20.73 34.31 -7.84
CA SER A 445 -22.02 33.89 -8.43
C SER A 445 -22.63 35.04 -9.21
N VAL A 446 -23.33 34.70 -10.28
CA VAL A 446 -23.95 35.66 -11.19
C VAL A 446 -25.41 35.33 -11.36
N THR A 447 -26.30 36.35 -11.22
CA THR A 447 -27.72 36.22 -11.48
C THR A 447 -28.09 37.08 -12.69
N THR A 448 -28.60 36.44 -13.73
CA THR A 448 -29.09 37.15 -14.93
C THR A 448 -30.42 37.81 -14.68
N ASP A 449 -30.75 38.86 -15.45
CA ASP A 449 -32.08 39.47 -15.42
C ASP A 449 -33.15 38.55 -16.05
N SER A 450 -34.37 38.61 -15.57
CA SER A 450 -35.47 37.79 -16.07
C SER A 450 -35.83 38.07 -17.55
N ARG A 451 -35.47 39.23 -18.07
CA ARG A 451 -35.66 39.65 -19.47
C ARG A 451 -34.45 39.35 -20.35
N SER A 452 -33.33 38.89 -19.74
CA SER A 452 -32.15 38.58 -20.52
C SER A 452 -32.40 37.43 -21.50
N THR A 453 -31.83 37.56 -22.68
CA THR A 453 -31.92 36.57 -23.77
C THR A 453 -30.54 36.01 -24.11
N SER A 454 -30.51 34.89 -24.81
CA SER A 454 -29.26 34.28 -25.23
C SER A 454 -28.44 35.20 -26.14
N GLY A 455 -27.12 35.18 -25.96
CA GLY A 455 -26.17 35.93 -26.77
C GLY A 455 -25.90 37.37 -26.30
N GLN A 456 -26.53 37.83 -25.23
CA GLN A 456 -26.21 39.11 -24.61
C GLN A 456 -24.95 39.04 -23.77
N ALA A 457 -24.29 40.18 -23.58
CA ALA A 457 -23.06 40.25 -22.80
C ALA A 457 -23.10 41.43 -21.82
N ALA A 458 -22.51 41.25 -20.65
CA ALA A 458 -22.26 42.29 -19.67
C ALA A 458 -20.88 42.09 -19.07
N THR A 459 -20.27 43.15 -18.56
CA THR A 459 -19.05 43.10 -17.78
C THR A 459 -19.38 43.31 -16.31
N LEU A 460 -18.87 42.43 -15.45
CA LEU A 460 -18.92 42.60 -14.00
C LEU A 460 -17.59 43.24 -13.56
N THR A 461 -17.67 44.33 -12.82
CA THR A 461 -16.52 44.95 -12.15
C THR A 461 -16.57 44.54 -10.69
N ILE A 462 -15.54 43.81 -10.24
CA ILE A 462 -15.39 43.33 -8.87
C ILE A 462 -14.42 44.26 -8.17
N THR A 463 -14.85 44.92 -7.09
CA THR A 463 -14.06 45.91 -6.38
C THR A 463 -13.85 45.53 -4.94
N TYR A 464 -12.62 45.67 -4.48
CA TYR A 464 -12.23 45.67 -3.07
C TYR A 464 -11.79 47.06 -2.66
N THR A 465 -12.42 47.62 -1.61
CA THR A 465 -12.03 48.88 -1.00
C THR A 465 -11.23 48.62 0.28
N ASP A 466 -10.04 49.15 0.37
CA ASP A 466 -9.18 48.98 1.56
C ASP A 466 -9.62 49.92 2.71
N ALA A 467 -8.96 49.80 3.88
CA ALA A 467 -9.22 50.62 5.04
C ALA A 467 -8.93 52.12 4.84
N LEU A 468 -8.15 52.47 3.81
CA LEU A 468 -7.81 53.85 3.42
C LEU A 468 -8.72 54.38 2.32
N LEU A 469 -9.77 53.66 1.94
CA LEU A 469 -10.70 53.97 0.86
C LEU A 469 -10.06 53.99 -0.54
N ASN A 470 -9.00 53.16 -0.75
CA ASN A 470 -8.49 52.91 -2.08
C ASN A 470 -9.22 51.71 -2.69
N ASP A 471 -9.66 51.90 -3.95
CA ASP A 471 -10.35 50.86 -4.70
C ASP A 471 -9.38 50.08 -5.58
N TYR A 472 -9.50 48.76 -5.52
CA TYR A 472 -8.81 47.80 -6.37
C TYR A 472 -9.86 46.99 -7.10
N SER A 473 -9.86 46.99 -8.43
CA SER A 473 -10.90 46.34 -9.20
C SER A 473 -10.37 45.43 -10.30
N VAL A 474 -11.22 44.49 -10.72
CA VAL A 474 -10.96 43.56 -11.84
C VAL A 474 -12.27 43.30 -12.57
N ASP A 475 -12.21 43.24 -13.89
CA ASP A 475 -13.34 43.01 -14.75
C ASP A 475 -13.49 41.54 -15.16
N TYR A 476 -14.72 41.08 -15.24
CA TYR A 476 -15.08 39.76 -15.74
C TYR A 476 -16.23 39.83 -16.74
N ALA A 477 -15.97 39.38 -17.98
CA ALA A 477 -16.98 39.34 -19.02
C ALA A 477 -17.90 38.13 -18.89
N VAL A 478 -19.20 38.33 -18.91
CA VAL A 478 -20.23 37.31 -18.86
C VAL A 478 -21.05 37.40 -20.16
N THR A 479 -21.32 36.24 -20.75
CA THR A 479 -22.30 36.11 -21.84
C THR A 479 -23.45 35.27 -21.37
N THR A 480 -24.62 35.43 -21.99
CA THR A 480 -25.82 34.64 -21.68
C THR A 480 -26.05 33.56 -22.74
N GLY A 481 -26.52 32.40 -22.32
CA GLY A 481 -26.87 31.25 -23.18
C GLY A 481 -28.23 30.68 -22.85
N GLY A 482 -28.91 30.13 -23.84
CA GLY A 482 -30.19 29.45 -23.70
C GLY A 482 -30.02 27.95 -23.35
N SER A 483 -31.18 27.26 -23.26
CA SER A 483 -31.22 25.82 -23.09
C SER A 483 -30.78 25.07 -24.34
N VAL A 484 -30.33 23.85 -24.17
CA VAL A 484 -29.91 22.96 -25.27
C VAL A 484 -31.06 22.79 -26.26
N LYS A 485 -30.77 23.04 -27.54
CA LYS A 485 -31.67 22.75 -28.64
C LYS A 485 -31.09 21.72 -29.61
N THR A 486 -29.92 21.98 -30.16
CA THR A 486 -29.25 21.09 -31.11
C THR A 486 -27.93 20.58 -30.52
N VAL A 487 -27.58 19.33 -30.80
CA VAL A 487 -26.36 18.71 -30.37
C VAL A 487 -25.66 18.00 -31.51
N VAL A 488 -24.37 18.23 -31.66
CA VAL A 488 -23.52 17.52 -32.62
C VAL A 488 -22.50 16.66 -31.84
N LEU A 489 -22.44 15.37 -32.15
CA LEU A 489 -21.50 14.43 -31.54
C LEU A 489 -20.27 14.25 -32.42
N THR A 490 -19.10 14.19 -31.78
CA THR A 490 -17.83 13.84 -32.42
C THR A 490 -17.03 12.90 -31.53
N THR A 491 -16.14 12.13 -32.17
CA THR A 491 -15.11 11.34 -31.48
C THR A 491 -13.73 11.92 -31.77
N ASN A 492 -12.78 11.75 -30.86
CA ASN A 492 -11.42 12.30 -31.04
C ASN A 492 -10.65 11.62 -32.20
N LYS A 493 -11.10 10.44 -32.67
CA LYS A 493 -10.57 9.74 -33.83
C LYS A 493 -11.70 9.13 -34.66
N ALA A 494 -11.49 8.94 -35.94
CA ALA A 494 -12.41 8.19 -36.82
C ALA A 494 -12.15 6.68 -36.74
N THR A 495 -10.90 6.28 -36.49
CA THR A 495 -10.45 4.88 -36.38
C THR A 495 -9.65 4.70 -35.10
N TYR A 496 -9.89 3.60 -34.41
CA TYR A 496 -9.25 3.19 -33.15
C TYR A 496 -8.69 1.78 -33.27
N GLU A 497 -7.70 1.47 -32.46
CA GLU A 497 -7.32 0.11 -32.16
C GLU A 497 -8.28 -0.52 -31.13
N PRO A 498 -8.41 -1.85 -31.05
CA PRO A 498 -9.20 -2.52 -30.01
C PRO A 498 -8.76 -2.10 -28.61
N GLY A 499 -9.71 -1.57 -27.81
CA GLY A 499 -9.42 -1.12 -26.45
C GLY A 499 -8.62 0.19 -26.36
N GLU A 500 -8.46 0.94 -27.43
CA GLU A 500 -7.80 2.25 -27.39
C GLU A 500 -8.65 3.28 -26.65
N VAL A 501 -7.97 4.21 -25.95
CA VAL A 501 -8.65 5.30 -25.23
C VAL A 501 -9.37 6.23 -26.21
N MET A 502 -10.65 6.49 -25.92
CA MET A 502 -11.47 7.37 -26.73
C MET A 502 -12.14 8.48 -25.92
N VAL A 503 -12.45 9.58 -26.61
CA VAL A 503 -13.20 10.71 -26.04
C VAL A 503 -14.37 11.01 -26.96
N VAL A 504 -15.57 11.11 -26.38
CA VAL A 504 -16.77 11.58 -27.05
C VAL A 504 -16.99 13.04 -26.66
N THR A 505 -17.22 13.87 -27.66
CA THR A 505 -17.50 15.30 -27.49
C THR A 505 -18.87 15.61 -28.06
N ALA A 506 -19.68 16.33 -27.28
CA ALA A 506 -20.96 16.87 -27.70
C ALA A 506 -20.89 18.42 -27.74
N THR A 507 -21.17 19.00 -28.88
CA THR A 507 -21.25 20.45 -29.03
C THR A 507 -22.72 20.82 -29.15
N ALA A 508 -23.20 21.69 -28.24
CA ALA A 508 -24.61 22.10 -28.18
C ALA A 508 -24.80 23.57 -28.50
N LYS A 509 -25.91 23.85 -29.17
CA LYS A 509 -26.40 25.19 -29.41
C LYS A 509 -27.85 25.33 -28.95
N ASP A 510 -28.21 26.55 -28.55
CA ASP A 510 -29.56 26.91 -28.19
C ASP A 510 -30.44 27.30 -29.40
N SER A 511 -31.66 27.74 -29.14
CA SER A 511 -32.62 28.13 -30.19
C SER A 511 -32.19 29.34 -31.01
N SER A 512 -31.27 30.13 -30.50
CA SER A 512 -30.73 31.33 -31.17
C SER A 512 -29.43 31.01 -31.94
N GLY A 513 -28.95 29.76 -31.88
CA GLY A 513 -27.70 29.32 -32.49
C GLY A 513 -26.45 29.67 -31.71
N ASN A 514 -26.59 30.18 -30.49
CA ASN A 514 -25.47 30.46 -29.57
C ASN A 514 -25.08 29.22 -28.79
N PRO A 515 -23.86 29.18 -28.21
CA PRO A 515 -23.52 28.15 -27.25
C PRO A 515 -24.48 28.11 -26.08
N VAL A 516 -24.86 26.93 -25.62
CA VAL A 516 -25.73 26.76 -24.46
C VAL A 516 -25.06 27.26 -23.18
N TYR A 517 -25.86 27.58 -22.17
CA TYR A 517 -25.32 28.02 -20.87
C TYR A 517 -24.47 26.94 -20.22
N ASP A 518 -23.47 27.38 -19.50
CA ASP A 518 -22.56 26.50 -18.78
C ASP A 518 -23.26 25.83 -17.58
N GLY A 519 -22.99 24.56 -17.35
CA GLY A 519 -23.66 23.76 -16.34
C GLY A 519 -24.95 23.07 -16.83
N ALA A 520 -25.41 23.33 -18.07
CA ALA A 520 -26.50 22.55 -18.68
C ALA A 520 -26.08 21.06 -18.78
N SER A 521 -27.01 20.15 -18.50
CA SER A 521 -26.72 18.71 -18.53
C SER A 521 -26.29 18.24 -19.90
N GLY A 522 -25.24 17.45 -19.96
CA GLY A 522 -24.82 16.78 -21.19
C GLY A 522 -25.87 15.77 -21.68
N PRO A 523 -25.78 15.33 -22.94
CA PRO A 523 -26.74 14.40 -23.51
C PRO A 523 -26.59 13.01 -22.90
N THR A 524 -27.71 12.28 -22.78
CA THR A 524 -27.68 10.86 -22.45
C THR A 524 -27.38 10.07 -23.73
N LEU A 525 -26.28 9.33 -23.69
CA LEU A 525 -25.76 8.59 -24.83
C LEU A 525 -25.72 7.09 -24.57
N SER A 526 -25.87 6.31 -25.65
CA SER A 526 -25.68 4.86 -25.65
C SER A 526 -24.86 4.43 -26.86
N ALA A 527 -24.10 3.36 -26.73
CA ALA A 527 -23.33 2.78 -27.82
C ALA A 527 -23.88 1.40 -28.20
N ASN A 528 -23.81 1.06 -29.49
CA ASN A 528 -24.22 -0.26 -29.98
C ASN A 528 -23.18 -1.37 -29.71
N LYS A 529 -21.98 -1.00 -29.27
CA LYS A 529 -20.92 -1.93 -28.78
C LYS A 529 -20.43 -1.44 -27.43
N SER A 530 -19.92 -2.35 -26.59
CA SER A 530 -19.39 -2.00 -25.26
C SER A 530 -18.13 -1.12 -25.40
N LEU A 531 -18.08 -0.04 -24.59
CA LEU A 531 -16.97 0.92 -24.55
C LEU A 531 -16.06 0.70 -23.34
N GLY A 532 -16.12 -0.46 -22.67
CA GLY A 532 -15.32 -0.78 -21.49
C GLY A 532 -15.71 -0.04 -20.22
N ALA A 533 -16.48 1.06 -20.32
CA ALA A 533 -17.03 1.84 -19.21
C ALA A 533 -18.41 2.41 -19.57
N THR A 534 -19.16 2.86 -18.58
CA THR A 534 -20.44 3.54 -18.80
C THR A 534 -20.20 4.88 -19.48
N LEU A 535 -20.86 5.14 -20.60
CA LEU A 535 -20.77 6.40 -21.34
C LEU A 535 -21.56 7.48 -20.60
N THR A 536 -20.86 8.33 -19.87
CA THR A 536 -21.42 9.47 -19.14
C THR A 536 -20.87 10.76 -19.72
N MET A 537 -21.72 11.73 -19.98
CA MET A 537 -21.36 13.05 -20.47
C MET A 537 -21.43 14.08 -19.34
N ASN A 538 -20.46 14.97 -19.30
CA ASN A 538 -20.44 16.08 -18.35
C ASN A 538 -21.46 17.16 -18.70
N SER A 539 -21.66 18.09 -17.78
CA SER A 539 -22.34 19.33 -18.07
C SER A 539 -21.61 20.15 -19.14
N TYR A 540 -22.31 20.88 -19.94
CA TYR A 540 -21.74 21.77 -20.95
C TYR A 540 -20.92 22.89 -20.31
N ASN A 541 -19.81 23.26 -20.97
CA ASN A 541 -19.01 24.42 -20.65
C ASN A 541 -18.52 25.03 -21.97
N GLY A 542 -18.87 26.31 -22.22
CA GLY A 542 -18.63 26.93 -23.51
C GLY A 542 -19.42 26.25 -24.65
N GLY A 543 -20.56 25.63 -24.36
CA GLY A 543 -21.36 24.87 -25.33
C GLY A 543 -20.78 23.48 -25.66
N VAL A 544 -19.72 23.02 -24.97
CA VAL A 544 -19.06 21.73 -25.19
C VAL A 544 -19.18 20.85 -23.97
N SER A 545 -19.56 19.58 -24.16
CA SER A 545 -19.56 18.52 -23.16
C SER A 545 -18.66 17.38 -23.65
N THR A 546 -17.97 16.75 -22.74
CA THR A 546 -17.09 15.61 -23.04
C THR A 546 -17.38 14.42 -22.13
N SER A 547 -17.00 13.23 -22.55
CA SER A 547 -17.07 12.02 -21.73
C SER A 547 -16.00 11.95 -20.61
N GLN A 548 -15.15 12.95 -20.49
CA GLN A 548 -14.17 13.06 -19.41
C GLN A 548 -14.79 13.76 -18.20
N THR A 549 -14.52 13.24 -16.98
CA THR A 549 -15.07 13.82 -15.75
C THR A 549 -14.48 15.20 -15.47
N ARG A 550 -15.33 16.16 -15.14
CA ARG A 550 -14.93 17.50 -14.67
C ARG A 550 -15.22 17.64 -13.18
N SER A 551 -14.35 18.34 -12.46
CA SER A 551 -14.66 18.77 -11.10
C SER A 551 -15.77 19.82 -11.13
N SER A 552 -16.79 19.65 -10.31
CA SER A 552 -17.84 20.65 -10.11
C SER A 552 -17.34 21.92 -9.41
N THR A 553 -16.19 21.84 -8.71
CA THR A 553 -15.65 22.94 -7.90
C THR A 553 -14.66 23.81 -8.67
N THR A 554 -13.91 23.24 -9.60
CA THR A 554 -12.84 23.95 -10.31
C THR A 554 -13.06 24.04 -11.82
N GLY A 555 -14.09 23.40 -12.36
CA GLY A 555 -14.28 23.27 -13.81
C GLY A 555 -13.15 22.50 -14.52
N LEU A 556 -12.13 22.09 -13.78
CA LEU A 556 -10.99 21.35 -14.28
C LEU A 556 -11.33 19.87 -14.40
N VAL A 557 -10.84 19.20 -15.44
CA VAL A 557 -10.92 17.73 -15.57
C VAL A 557 -10.04 17.10 -14.49
N THR A 558 -10.66 16.62 -13.42
CA THR A 558 -9.91 16.07 -12.26
C THR A 558 -9.72 14.56 -12.32
N THR A 559 -10.64 13.86 -12.97
CA THR A 559 -10.52 12.41 -13.23
C THR A 559 -11.15 12.15 -14.59
N ALA A 560 -10.34 11.75 -15.56
CA ALA A 560 -10.86 11.28 -16.83
C ALA A 560 -11.57 9.95 -16.59
N GLN A 561 -12.87 9.87 -16.84
CA GLN A 561 -13.48 8.56 -17.07
C GLN A 561 -12.91 8.07 -18.39
N THR A 562 -12.05 7.07 -18.32
CA THR A 562 -11.41 6.53 -19.51
C THR A 562 -12.41 5.63 -20.23
N LEU A 563 -12.92 6.11 -21.35
CA LEU A 563 -13.66 5.27 -22.31
C LEU A 563 -12.65 4.57 -23.21
N PHE A 564 -12.98 3.35 -23.57
CA PHE A 564 -12.17 2.55 -24.49
C PHE A 564 -13.00 2.22 -25.74
N ALA A 565 -12.38 2.27 -26.89
CA ALA A 565 -12.97 1.76 -28.10
C ALA A 565 -13.32 0.25 -27.93
N PRO A 566 -14.37 -0.23 -28.59
CA PRO A 566 -14.77 -1.63 -28.50
C PRO A 566 -13.59 -2.58 -28.76
N ALA A 567 -13.55 -3.70 -28.02
CA ALA A 567 -12.54 -4.73 -28.22
C ALA A 567 -12.75 -5.53 -29.54
N VAL A 568 -13.94 -5.39 -30.15
CA VAL A 568 -14.30 -6.09 -31.39
C VAL A 568 -14.20 -5.13 -32.56
N SER A 569 -13.42 -5.50 -33.59
CA SER A 569 -13.23 -4.74 -34.82
C SER A 569 -14.54 -4.43 -35.54
N GLY A 570 -14.48 -3.44 -36.40
CA GLY A 570 -15.57 -2.97 -37.24
C GLY A 570 -16.26 -1.71 -36.72
N LYS A 571 -17.23 -1.23 -37.46
CA LYS A 571 -17.97 0.00 -37.19
C LYS A 571 -18.77 -0.10 -35.89
N PHE A 572 -18.75 0.95 -35.11
CA PHE A 572 -19.65 1.16 -33.98
C PHE A 572 -20.28 2.56 -34.04
N THR A 573 -21.41 2.74 -33.35
CA THR A 573 -22.18 3.97 -33.37
C THR A 573 -22.58 4.32 -31.96
N ILE A 574 -22.44 5.59 -31.60
CA ILE A 574 -22.92 6.21 -30.37
C ILE A 574 -24.15 7.03 -30.73
N ASN A 575 -25.25 6.78 -30.04
CA ASN A 575 -26.55 7.39 -30.29
C ASN A 575 -27.04 8.12 -29.05
N GLY A 576 -27.85 9.15 -29.27
CA GLY A 576 -28.56 9.92 -28.24
C GLY A 576 -29.67 10.75 -28.82
N VAL A 577 -30.14 11.72 -28.04
CA VAL A 577 -31.10 12.69 -28.48
C VAL A 577 -30.64 14.11 -28.12
N ASP A 578 -31.01 15.09 -28.94
CA ASP A 578 -30.77 16.50 -28.66
C ASP A 578 -31.84 17.12 -27.72
N GLY A 579 -31.83 18.45 -27.58
CA GLY A 579 -32.75 19.15 -26.70
C GLY A 579 -34.23 19.11 -27.16
N ASP A 580 -34.47 18.84 -28.44
CA ASP A 580 -35.79 18.66 -29.04
C ASP A 580 -36.20 17.17 -29.14
N ALA A 581 -35.46 16.29 -28.48
CA ALA A 581 -35.61 14.83 -28.54
C ALA A 581 -35.39 14.23 -29.95
N LEU A 582 -34.69 14.93 -30.84
CA LEU A 582 -34.33 14.42 -32.15
C LEU A 582 -33.10 13.50 -32.04
N PRO A 583 -33.03 12.42 -32.84
CA PRO A 583 -31.93 11.48 -32.78
C PRO A 583 -30.62 12.11 -33.26
N ILE A 584 -29.57 11.92 -32.49
CA ILE A 584 -28.20 12.31 -32.82
C ILE A 584 -27.30 11.06 -32.80
N SER A 585 -26.30 11.03 -33.67
CA SER A 585 -25.36 9.89 -33.69
C SER A 585 -23.98 10.29 -34.20
N VAL A 586 -22.98 9.53 -33.76
CA VAL A 586 -21.62 9.54 -34.31
C VAL A 586 -21.13 8.11 -34.50
N SER A 587 -20.37 7.86 -35.57
CA SER A 587 -19.82 6.54 -35.86
C SER A 587 -18.30 6.62 -35.95
N ALA A 588 -17.64 5.57 -35.46
CA ALA A 588 -16.22 5.35 -35.65
C ALA A 588 -15.96 3.86 -35.97
N THR A 589 -14.74 3.55 -36.31
CA THR A 589 -14.34 2.17 -36.70
C THR A 589 -13.23 1.69 -35.77
N VAL A 590 -13.27 0.42 -35.40
CA VAL A 590 -12.14 -0.25 -34.74
C VAL A 590 -11.41 -1.05 -35.81
N SER A 591 -10.13 -0.76 -36.04
CA SER A 591 -9.25 -1.55 -36.93
C SER A 591 -8.48 -2.59 -36.12
N ASP A 592 -8.17 -3.69 -36.76
CA ASP A 592 -7.50 -4.84 -36.15
C ASP A 592 -6.04 -4.96 -36.61
N ASP A 593 -5.45 -3.82 -37.01
CA ASP A 593 -4.13 -3.78 -37.65
C ASP A 593 -3.04 -4.34 -36.72
N ALA A 594 -3.16 -4.14 -35.41
CA ALA A 594 -2.21 -4.70 -34.45
C ALA A 594 -2.30 -6.23 -34.34
N ALA A 595 -3.50 -6.81 -34.39
CA ALA A 595 -3.68 -8.26 -34.40
C ALA A 595 -3.16 -8.88 -35.69
N THR A 596 -3.38 -8.19 -36.82
CA THR A 596 -2.86 -8.62 -38.13
C THR A 596 -1.32 -8.58 -38.16
N ALA A 597 -0.72 -7.51 -37.63
CA ALA A 597 0.74 -7.39 -37.51
C ALA A 597 1.33 -8.45 -36.57
N ALA A 598 0.67 -8.71 -35.42
CA ALA A 598 1.09 -9.75 -34.50
C ALA A 598 0.98 -11.17 -35.10
N ALA A 599 -0.08 -11.44 -35.86
CA ALA A 599 -0.23 -12.71 -36.58
C ALA A 599 0.85 -12.89 -37.67
N SER A 600 1.19 -11.83 -38.40
CA SER A 600 2.29 -11.83 -39.35
C SER A 600 3.63 -12.11 -38.67
N ALA A 601 3.95 -11.38 -37.61
CA ALA A 601 5.17 -11.58 -36.82
C ALA A 601 5.26 -13.00 -36.22
N ALA A 602 4.13 -13.58 -35.78
CA ALA A 602 4.09 -14.95 -35.30
C ALA A 602 4.36 -15.96 -36.40
N THR A 603 3.86 -15.67 -37.63
CA THR A 603 4.13 -16.50 -38.82
C THR A 603 5.61 -16.44 -39.21
N ASP A 604 6.20 -15.26 -39.19
CA ASP A 604 7.62 -15.06 -39.49
C ASP A 604 8.51 -15.79 -38.45
N ALA A 605 8.19 -15.66 -37.15
CA ALA A 605 8.88 -16.40 -36.10
C ALA A 605 8.74 -17.92 -36.22
N ALA A 606 7.58 -18.41 -36.69
CA ALA A 606 7.38 -19.84 -36.93
C ALA A 606 8.23 -20.32 -38.09
N ASN A 607 8.36 -19.53 -39.17
CA ASN A 607 9.22 -19.85 -40.32
C ASN A 607 10.70 -19.86 -39.91
N GLU A 608 11.17 -18.87 -39.13
CA GLU A 608 12.53 -18.85 -38.60
C GLU A 608 12.82 -20.08 -37.69
N ALA A 609 11.82 -20.51 -36.91
CA ALA A 609 11.97 -21.71 -36.08
C ALA A 609 12.10 -23.00 -36.95
N ILE A 610 11.36 -23.07 -38.06
CA ILE A 610 11.47 -24.17 -39.01
C ILE A 610 12.88 -24.19 -39.64
N ASP A 611 13.36 -23.04 -40.07
CA ASP A 611 14.70 -22.91 -40.68
C ASP A 611 15.80 -23.30 -39.70
N ALA A 612 15.67 -22.87 -38.42
CA ALA A 612 16.60 -23.27 -37.34
C ALA A 612 16.55 -24.78 -37.07
N ALA A 613 15.36 -25.39 -37.12
CA ALA A 613 15.22 -26.84 -36.96
C ALA A 613 15.85 -27.62 -38.11
N ASN A 614 15.71 -27.15 -39.34
CA ASN A 614 16.36 -27.73 -40.52
C ASN A 614 17.89 -27.62 -40.41
N ALA A 615 18.41 -26.44 -40.03
CA ALA A 615 19.85 -26.25 -39.81
C ALA A 615 20.40 -27.14 -38.69
N ALA A 616 19.64 -27.34 -37.61
CA ALA A 616 20.02 -28.28 -36.54
C ALA A 616 20.04 -29.74 -37.03
N THR A 617 19.11 -30.11 -37.92
CA THR A 617 19.09 -31.45 -38.52
C THR A 617 20.32 -31.67 -39.41
N ASP A 618 20.65 -30.69 -40.25
CA ASP A 618 21.84 -30.74 -41.09
C ASP A 618 23.13 -30.83 -40.26
N ALA A 619 23.22 -30.06 -39.18
CA ALA A 619 24.35 -30.12 -38.26
C ALA A 619 24.45 -31.49 -37.55
N ALA A 620 23.33 -32.11 -37.20
CA ALA A 620 23.29 -33.45 -36.63
C ALA A 620 23.77 -34.52 -37.66
N ASN A 621 23.37 -34.39 -38.88
CA ASN A 621 23.83 -35.29 -39.98
C ASN A 621 25.34 -35.17 -40.21
N LEU A 622 25.87 -33.94 -40.25
CA LEU A 622 27.32 -33.71 -40.36
C LEU A 622 28.09 -34.25 -39.14
N ALA A 623 27.52 -34.16 -37.95
CA ALA A 623 28.12 -34.74 -36.75
C ALA A 623 28.13 -36.28 -36.81
N ALA A 624 27.09 -36.88 -37.37
CA ALA A 624 27.04 -38.33 -37.58
C ALA A 624 28.12 -38.79 -38.59
N GLU A 625 28.25 -38.09 -39.74
CA GLU A 625 29.30 -38.36 -40.72
C GLU A 625 30.71 -38.21 -40.12
N ALA A 626 30.93 -37.21 -39.30
CA ALA A 626 32.20 -37.01 -38.59
C ALA A 626 32.49 -38.15 -37.59
N ALA A 627 31.47 -38.65 -36.91
CA ALA A 627 31.60 -39.77 -35.98
C ALA A 627 31.93 -41.08 -36.71
N ASP A 628 31.29 -41.30 -37.88
CA ASP A 628 31.61 -42.48 -38.71
C ASP A 628 33.04 -42.39 -39.24
N ALA A 629 33.48 -41.23 -39.71
CA ALA A 629 34.87 -41.01 -40.14
C ALA A 629 35.89 -41.23 -38.99
N ALA A 630 35.54 -40.78 -37.78
CA ALA A 630 36.39 -41.02 -36.58
C ALA A 630 36.44 -42.50 -36.22
N THR A 631 35.37 -43.25 -36.42
CA THR A 631 35.32 -44.70 -36.20
C THR A 631 36.24 -45.42 -37.17
N VAL A 632 36.21 -45.09 -38.47
CA VAL A 632 37.11 -45.63 -39.49
C VAL A 632 38.57 -45.32 -39.15
N ALA A 633 38.89 -44.09 -38.79
CA ALA A 633 40.24 -43.70 -38.39
C ALA A 633 40.77 -44.47 -37.14
N ALA A 634 39.85 -44.75 -36.20
CA ALA A 634 40.20 -45.56 -35.00
C ALA A 634 40.48 -47.03 -35.36
N GLU A 635 39.71 -47.59 -36.33
CA GLU A 635 39.96 -48.94 -36.86
C GLU A 635 41.31 -49.03 -37.60
N GLU A 636 41.60 -48.06 -38.46
CA GLU A 636 42.90 -47.97 -39.16
C GLU A 636 44.07 -47.83 -38.17
N ALA A 637 43.91 -47.03 -37.13
CA ALA A 637 44.93 -46.89 -36.06
C ALA A 637 45.15 -48.19 -35.31
N ARG A 638 44.08 -48.94 -35.02
CA ARG A 638 44.19 -50.28 -34.42
C ARG A 638 44.92 -51.24 -35.31
N ASP A 639 44.57 -51.31 -36.56
CA ASP A 639 45.20 -52.21 -37.54
C ASP A 639 46.71 -51.86 -37.72
N ALA A 640 47.03 -50.57 -37.71
CA ALA A 640 48.45 -50.14 -37.71
C ALA A 640 49.19 -50.55 -36.44
N ALA A 641 48.54 -50.49 -35.27
CA ALA A 641 49.12 -50.95 -34.01
C ALA A 641 49.34 -52.46 -33.97
N ASP A 642 48.37 -53.22 -34.52
CA ASP A 642 48.50 -54.68 -34.63
C ASP A 642 49.64 -55.06 -35.60
N ALA A 643 49.75 -54.36 -36.75
CA ALA A 643 50.89 -54.55 -37.68
C ALA A 643 52.27 -54.22 -37.04
N ALA A 644 52.30 -53.12 -36.26
CA ALA A 644 53.51 -52.76 -35.52
C ALA A 644 53.87 -53.81 -34.48
N THR A 645 52.91 -54.39 -33.79
CA THR A 645 53.10 -55.47 -32.83
C THR A 645 53.66 -56.70 -33.49
N ALA A 646 53.10 -57.13 -34.63
CA ALA A 646 53.62 -58.24 -35.42
C ALA A 646 55.07 -58.01 -35.90
N ALA A 647 55.36 -56.77 -36.35
CA ALA A 647 56.72 -56.41 -36.76
C ALA A 647 57.77 -56.51 -35.61
N VAL A 648 57.33 -56.12 -34.38
CA VAL A 648 58.17 -56.26 -33.18
C VAL A 648 58.37 -57.70 -32.80
N GLU A 649 57.37 -58.56 -32.94
CA GLU A 649 57.50 -60.03 -32.71
C GLU A 649 58.42 -60.67 -33.74
N ASP A 650 58.32 -60.29 -35.01
CA ASP A 650 59.23 -60.72 -36.04
C ASP A 650 60.69 -60.28 -35.76
N LEU A 651 60.88 -59.04 -35.33
CA LEU A 651 62.20 -58.54 -34.97
C LEU A 651 62.75 -59.27 -33.76
N ALA A 652 61.95 -59.56 -32.76
CA ALA A 652 62.34 -60.32 -31.60
C ALA A 652 62.78 -61.73 -31.98
N THR A 653 62.05 -62.36 -32.94
CA THR A 653 62.42 -63.70 -33.47
C THR A 653 63.72 -63.64 -34.28
N GLN A 654 63.94 -62.61 -35.09
CA GLN A 654 65.18 -62.41 -35.82
C GLN A 654 66.34 -62.18 -34.86
N VAL A 655 66.18 -61.36 -33.82
CA VAL A 655 67.24 -61.15 -32.78
C VAL A 655 67.55 -62.44 -32.06
N ALA A 656 66.52 -63.20 -31.67
CA ALA A 656 66.76 -64.52 -31.04
C ALA A 656 67.56 -65.48 -31.94
N THR A 657 67.25 -65.52 -33.23
CA THR A 657 67.95 -66.32 -34.24
C THR A 657 69.40 -65.89 -34.41
N LEU A 658 69.63 -64.55 -34.51
CA LEU A 658 71.00 -64.00 -34.60
C LEU A 658 71.80 -64.28 -33.34
N MET A 659 71.18 -64.17 -32.16
CA MET A 659 71.85 -64.50 -30.87
C MET A 659 72.17 -65.97 -30.78
N ALA A 660 71.30 -66.86 -31.27
CA ALA A 660 71.58 -68.29 -31.31
C ALA A 660 72.74 -68.59 -32.28
N ALA A 661 72.74 -67.94 -33.47
CA ALA A 661 73.85 -68.10 -34.44
C ALA A 661 75.21 -67.59 -33.89
N LEU A 662 75.16 -66.42 -33.22
CA LEU A 662 76.38 -65.87 -32.57
C LEU A 662 76.89 -66.78 -31.47
N LYS A 663 76.00 -67.34 -30.63
CA LYS A 663 76.35 -68.30 -29.61
C LYS A 663 76.97 -69.54 -30.20
N ALA A 664 76.48 -70.08 -31.31
CA ALA A 664 77.05 -71.21 -32.03
C ALA A 664 78.43 -70.87 -32.60
N GLN A 665 78.65 -69.69 -33.20
CA GLN A 665 79.94 -69.22 -33.67
C GLN A 665 80.98 -69.10 -32.52
N ILE A 666 80.57 -68.50 -31.38
CA ILE A 666 81.42 -68.40 -30.18
C ILE A 666 81.79 -69.79 -29.70
N THR A 667 80.85 -70.74 -29.64
CA THR A 667 81.09 -72.12 -29.24
C THR A 667 82.06 -72.78 -30.21
N THR A 668 81.90 -72.60 -31.53
CA THR A 668 82.82 -73.11 -32.53
C THR A 668 84.19 -72.49 -32.39
N LEU A 669 84.31 -71.20 -32.14
CA LEU A 669 85.56 -70.51 -31.90
C LEU A 669 86.26 -71.02 -30.62
N ALA A 670 85.48 -71.15 -29.53
CA ALA A 670 86.00 -71.72 -28.28
C ALA A 670 86.55 -73.15 -28.45
N ASN A 671 85.83 -74.01 -29.21
CA ASN A 671 86.25 -75.34 -29.56
C ASN A 671 87.53 -75.34 -30.44
N THR A 672 87.63 -74.38 -31.37
CA THR A 672 88.81 -74.19 -32.22
C THR A 672 90.01 -73.73 -31.38
N VAL A 673 89.83 -72.76 -30.49
CA VAL A 673 90.87 -72.29 -29.56
C VAL A 673 91.33 -73.43 -28.62
N ALA A 674 90.39 -74.24 -28.09
CA ALA A 674 90.70 -75.42 -27.30
C ALA A 674 91.51 -76.45 -28.08
N LYS A 675 91.20 -76.68 -29.39
CA LYS A 675 91.99 -77.55 -30.25
C LYS A 675 93.35 -76.96 -30.53
N ILE A 676 93.49 -75.66 -30.74
CA ILE A 676 94.80 -75.01 -30.94
C ILE A 676 95.63 -75.11 -29.61
N ALA A 677 95.01 -74.79 -28.47
CA ALA A 677 95.69 -74.91 -27.17
C ALA A 677 96.16 -76.32 -26.87
N LYS A 678 95.42 -77.33 -27.32
CA LYS A 678 95.80 -78.73 -27.25
C LYS A 678 96.99 -79.07 -28.17
N LYS A 679 97.06 -78.45 -29.39
CA LYS A 679 98.15 -78.61 -30.34
C LYS A 679 99.46 -77.90 -29.90
N VAL A 680 99.34 -76.78 -29.17
CA VAL A 680 100.53 -76.02 -28.70
C VAL A 680 101.10 -76.61 -27.39
N LYS A 681 100.38 -77.50 -26.71
CA LYS A 681 100.84 -78.25 -25.53
C LYS A 681 101.43 -79.67 -25.84
N ALA A 682 101.35 -80.12 -27.11
CA ALA A 682 102.07 -81.31 -27.62
C ALA A 682 103.35 -80.85 -28.39
#